data_e3c3612ead5c1d543df22ee3a44ad23c
#
_entry.id   e3c3612ead5c1d543df22ee3a44ad23c
#
_cell.length_a   1.000
_cell.length_b   1.000
_cell.length_c   1.000
_cell.angle_alpha   90.00
_cell.angle_beta   90.00
_cell.angle_gamma   90.00
#
_symmetry.space_group_name_H-M   'P 1'
#
loop_
_entity.id
_entity.type
_entity.pdbx_description
1 polymer ?
#
loop_
_entity_poly.entity_id
_entity_poly.type
_entity_poly.pdbx_seq_one_letter_code
_entity_poly.pdbx_strand_id
1 'polypeptide(L)'
;MTQKTAVLQVAPGIQRDGTLFASPSYVDGKWVRFQYGRPRKMGGYNASFLNASGVSRGMIQSAQNGLNYVISGWSGGIQQWTTDNDDAVGFGPVNVNPLGGISTIKITNQGAAYTNGTYTNVPVTAATGSGALATVVVSSNLVFSVTITTNGVEYVYGESVNIAASAIGGTGSGFAGYINAVTTFSPSNNTLWQMDIGYDPYGTGNNNLIAHPGQNLNDISSTVNTRPLLGPFTGTTLSPVGVFTAVGTTTNGSPNVTFATTNVAIGAGVSVSGLGIPANTTVVSANLVSGVWTAVLSNNATASGTVTLTFDNNISVSGGVVMLYPYLFVYGNNGLIQNCAAGDFNNWVSADSNANNVASTKVVKGMPLRGGTTSPAGLFWTLDSLVRVTYAPQNVGTSTLYWRYDLITQQSSILSSQCVIEYDGIFYWVGTDRFLMYNGVVQEIPNKQNFNYFFDNLNYTQRQKVWASKVPRWGEIWWFFPNGNSTECNDAVVYNVREQCWYDAGQAIGARRSAGTFSEVFRRPIWGGWDQNGTGGYTLWQHEKGTNMVYTNHVDAIESYFETNVLGDSLGLVGASQGAGENLWTRIERVEPDFVQSGTMNLIVTGKGYADDVDQPSAPYPFDPTTLKIDMKEQRREMRLKFISNVSNGDYFLGKVVLNIDTGDVRGTGNP
;
A
#
# COMPACT_ATOMS: atom_id res chain seq x y z
N MET A 1 60.23 3.86 -0.08
CA MET A 1 58.77 3.70 -0.12
C MET A 1 58.37 3.42 -1.58
N THR A 2 57.72 2.32 -1.84
CA THR A 2 57.34 1.96 -3.20
C THR A 2 55.90 2.42 -3.42
N GLN A 3 55.75 3.49 -4.16
CA GLN A 3 54.43 3.95 -4.60
C GLN A 3 53.72 2.82 -5.36
N LYS A 4 52.51 2.49 -4.96
CA LYS A 4 51.70 1.46 -5.61
C LYS A 4 50.44 2.09 -6.17
N THR A 5 50.07 1.65 -7.36
CA THR A 5 48.81 1.96 -7.99
C THR A 5 47.84 0.84 -7.71
N ALA A 6 46.68 1.17 -7.15
CA ALA A 6 45.62 0.21 -6.81
C ALA A 6 44.29 0.67 -7.44
N VAL A 7 43.45 -0.29 -7.79
CA VAL A 7 42.10 -0.03 -8.29
C VAL A 7 41.13 -0.41 -7.19
N LEU A 8 40.24 0.52 -6.88
CA LEU A 8 39.17 0.30 -5.88
C LEU A 8 38.23 -0.83 -6.35
N GLN A 9 38.08 -1.86 -5.54
CA GLN A 9 37.17 -2.98 -5.78
C GLN A 9 36.31 -3.17 -4.53
N VAL A 10 35.01 -2.87 -4.64
CA VAL A 10 34.03 -3.02 -3.56
C VAL A 10 32.85 -3.79 -4.12
N ALA A 11 32.37 -4.77 -3.37
CA ALA A 11 31.18 -5.53 -3.76
C ALA A 11 29.91 -4.65 -3.72
N PRO A 12 28.94 -4.90 -4.61
CA PRO A 12 27.71 -4.11 -4.65
C PRO A 12 26.87 -4.32 -3.38
N GLY A 13 26.10 -3.30 -3.04
CA GLY A 13 25.22 -3.27 -1.88
C GLY A 13 25.78 -2.42 -0.73
N ILE A 14 24.92 -2.12 0.24
CA ILE A 14 25.27 -1.36 1.43
C ILE A 14 25.11 -2.27 2.64
N GLN A 15 26.22 -2.51 3.32
CA GLN A 15 26.23 -3.34 4.53
C GLN A 15 26.10 -2.46 5.76
N ARG A 16 24.92 -2.49 6.36
CA ARG A 16 24.62 -1.84 7.65
C ARG A 16 24.89 -2.76 8.83
N ASP A 17 24.83 -4.08 8.59
CA ASP A 17 24.98 -5.10 9.63
C ASP A 17 26.46 -5.47 9.83
N GLY A 18 26.84 -5.68 11.07
CA GLY A 18 28.19 -6.07 11.42
C GLY A 18 29.15 -4.90 11.64
N THR A 19 30.45 -5.19 11.60
CA THR A 19 31.50 -4.18 11.79
C THR A 19 32.00 -3.66 10.45
N LEU A 20 32.41 -2.40 10.40
CA LEU A 20 32.98 -1.76 9.21
C LEU A 20 34.18 -2.52 8.64
N PHE A 21 34.92 -3.20 9.50
CA PHE A 21 36.14 -3.91 9.16
C PHE A 21 35.91 -5.21 8.37
N ALA A 22 34.78 -5.87 8.59
CA ALA A 22 34.47 -7.16 7.98
C ALA A 22 33.59 -7.08 6.73
N SER A 23 33.32 -5.87 6.23
CA SER A 23 32.42 -5.68 5.10
C SER A 23 33.15 -5.75 3.76
N PRO A 24 32.77 -6.66 2.84
CA PRO A 24 33.25 -6.62 1.46
C PRO A 24 32.51 -5.56 0.62
N SER A 25 31.38 -5.05 1.10
CA SER A 25 30.49 -4.12 0.41
C SER A 25 30.68 -2.68 0.91
N TYR A 26 30.02 -1.72 0.26
CA TYR A 26 29.92 -0.34 0.75
C TYR A 26 29.29 -0.31 2.14
N VAL A 27 29.79 0.56 3.02
CA VAL A 27 29.40 0.60 4.43
C VAL A 27 28.37 1.68 4.74
N ASP A 28 28.24 2.66 3.88
CA ASP A 28 27.23 3.71 4.01
C ASP A 28 26.80 4.21 2.63
N GLY A 29 25.56 4.71 2.54
CA GLY A 29 25.03 5.29 1.32
C GLY A 29 23.69 5.96 1.55
N LYS A 30 23.36 6.88 0.66
CA LYS A 30 22.10 7.59 0.66
C LYS A 30 21.68 7.85 -0.78
N TRP A 31 20.47 7.45 -1.15
CA TRP A 31 19.90 7.66 -2.48
C TRP A 31 20.80 7.17 -3.61
N VAL A 32 21.38 5.98 -3.41
CA VAL A 32 22.30 5.30 -4.32
C VAL A 32 21.83 3.88 -4.62
N ARG A 33 21.95 3.47 -5.87
CA ARG A 33 21.68 2.11 -6.35
C ARG A 33 22.93 1.49 -6.93
N PHE A 34 22.84 0.19 -7.24
CA PHE A 34 23.93 -0.55 -7.89
C PHE A 34 23.48 -1.00 -9.27
N GLN A 35 24.35 -0.78 -10.25
CA GLN A 35 24.19 -1.23 -11.63
C GLN A 35 25.55 -1.74 -12.15
N TYR A 36 25.55 -2.94 -12.72
CA TYR A 36 26.78 -3.61 -13.13
C TYR A 36 27.82 -3.68 -12.01
N GLY A 37 27.34 -3.95 -10.79
CA GLY A 37 28.18 -4.02 -9.60
C GLY A 37 28.68 -2.68 -9.07
N ARG A 38 28.22 -1.52 -9.58
CA ARG A 38 28.77 -0.20 -9.27
C ARG A 38 27.72 0.80 -8.82
N PRO A 39 28.10 1.73 -7.91
CA PRO A 39 27.19 2.78 -7.44
C PRO A 39 26.76 3.72 -8.56
N ARG A 40 25.48 4.03 -8.53
CA ARG A 40 24.83 5.02 -9.40
C ARG A 40 23.82 5.80 -8.58
N LYS A 41 23.70 7.11 -8.82
CA LYS A 41 22.67 7.92 -8.21
C LYS A 41 21.28 7.39 -8.60
N MET A 42 20.36 7.33 -7.66
CA MET A 42 18.96 7.06 -7.94
C MET A 42 18.32 8.23 -8.67
N GLY A 43 17.26 7.97 -9.44
CA GLY A 43 16.53 9.00 -10.16
C GLY A 43 15.87 10.04 -9.24
N GLY A 44 15.61 11.21 -9.83
CA GLY A 44 14.84 12.26 -9.18
C GLY A 44 13.35 11.95 -9.14
N TYR A 45 12.58 12.89 -8.60
CA TYR A 45 11.13 12.76 -8.50
C TYR A 45 10.45 14.11 -8.61
N ASN A 46 9.32 14.11 -9.33
CA ASN A 46 8.56 15.31 -9.63
C ASN A 46 7.13 15.20 -9.07
N ALA A 47 6.64 16.28 -8.50
CA ALA A 47 5.23 16.45 -8.17
C ALA A 47 4.44 16.62 -9.45
N SER A 48 3.95 15.51 -10.02
CA SER A 48 3.25 15.51 -11.31
C SER A 48 1.73 15.59 -11.19
N PHE A 49 1.20 15.50 -9.98
CA PHE A 49 -0.23 15.53 -9.69
C PHE A 49 -0.54 16.58 -8.65
N LEU A 50 -1.77 17.12 -8.67
CA LEU A 50 -2.26 17.98 -7.62
C LEU A 50 -2.32 17.22 -6.29
N ASN A 51 -2.11 17.94 -5.18
CA ASN A 51 -1.97 17.34 -3.87
C ASN A 51 -3.22 16.57 -3.42
N ALA A 52 -3.00 15.44 -2.76
CA ALA A 52 -4.04 14.70 -2.06
C ALA A 52 -4.49 15.44 -0.79
N SER A 53 -5.72 15.15 -0.33
CA SER A 53 -6.26 15.72 0.91
C SER A 53 -5.71 15.06 2.18
N GLY A 54 -5.06 13.92 2.08
CA GLY A 54 -4.49 13.20 3.21
C GLY A 54 -3.39 12.22 2.82
N VAL A 55 -2.81 11.59 3.83
CA VAL A 55 -1.74 10.60 3.64
C VAL A 55 -2.28 9.38 2.93
N SER A 56 -1.73 9.03 1.79
CA SER A 56 -2.12 7.84 1.02
C SER A 56 -1.92 6.56 1.84
N ARG A 57 -2.95 5.69 1.83
CA ARG A 57 -2.97 4.40 2.52
C ARG A 57 -3.29 3.22 1.60
N GLY A 58 -3.14 3.43 0.33
CA GLY A 58 -3.33 2.49 -0.75
C GLY A 58 -3.45 3.24 -2.05
N MET A 59 -2.86 2.72 -3.12
CA MET A 59 -2.90 3.33 -4.46
C MET A 59 -3.04 2.26 -5.51
N ILE A 60 -3.76 2.62 -6.58
CA ILE A 60 -3.88 1.79 -7.77
C ILE A 60 -3.89 2.67 -9.02
N GLN A 61 -3.46 2.11 -10.14
CA GLN A 61 -3.48 2.73 -11.46
C GLN A 61 -4.36 1.94 -12.40
N SER A 62 -4.99 2.62 -13.34
CA SER A 62 -5.78 2.01 -14.41
C SER A 62 -5.78 2.88 -15.65
N ALA A 63 -6.17 2.30 -16.77
CA ALA A 63 -6.39 3.02 -18.02
C ALA A 63 -7.75 2.62 -18.61
N GLN A 64 -8.51 3.61 -19.09
CA GLN A 64 -9.79 3.41 -19.73
C GLN A 64 -10.14 4.56 -20.67
N ASN A 65 -10.66 4.25 -21.85
CA ASN A 65 -11.12 5.25 -22.81
C ASN A 65 -10.09 6.33 -23.17
N GLY A 66 -8.82 5.94 -23.27
CA GLY A 66 -7.72 6.86 -23.60
C GLY A 66 -7.24 7.74 -22.44
N LEU A 67 -7.80 7.56 -21.25
CA LEU A 67 -7.38 8.24 -20.03
C LEU A 67 -6.67 7.28 -19.07
N ASN A 68 -5.67 7.80 -18.39
CA ASN A 68 -4.96 7.12 -17.32
C ASN A 68 -5.45 7.64 -15.98
N TYR A 69 -5.63 6.72 -15.04
CA TYR A 69 -6.18 6.99 -13.71
C TYR A 69 -5.14 6.65 -12.63
N VAL A 70 -4.97 7.56 -11.69
CA VAL A 70 -4.32 7.30 -10.40
C VAL A 70 -5.37 7.44 -9.32
N ILE A 71 -5.53 6.43 -8.50
CA ILE A 71 -6.51 6.40 -7.43
C ILE A 71 -5.77 6.18 -6.13
N SER A 72 -6.03 7.03 -5.15
CA SER A 72 -5.40 6.98 -3.82
C SER A 72 -6.47 7.00 -2.75
N GLY A 73 -6.41 6.01 -1.85
CA GLY A 73 -7.21 5.96 -0.65
C GLY A 73 -6.45 6.56 0.55
N TRP A 74 -7.14 7.27 1.42
CA TRP A 74 -6.63 7.88 2.65
C TRP A 74 -7.65 7.73 3.80
N SER A 75 -7.34 8.19 4.98
CA SER A 75 -8.22 8.02 6.15
C SER A 75 -9.62 8.63 5.96
N GLY A 76 -9.76 9.65 5.14
CA GLY A 76 -11.02 10.34 4.86
C GLY A 76 -11.72 9.89 3.57
N GLY A 77 -11.20 8.91 2.83
CA GLY A 77 -11.87 8.40 1.63
C GLY A 77 -10.94 8.05 0.49
N ILE A 78 -11.43 8.15 -0.73
CA ILE A 78 -10.72 7.83 -1.97
C ILE A 78 -10.76 9.04 -2.90
N GLN A 79 -9.62 9.33 -3.51
CA GLN A 79 -9.46 10.39 -4.50
C GLN A 79 -8.86 9.85 -5.79
N GLN A 80 -9.27 10.45 -6.90
CA GLN A 80 -8.90 10.07 -8.24
C GLN A 80 -8.30 11.24 -9.01
N TRP A 81 -7.24 10.98 -9.74
CA TRP A 81 -6.66 11.87 -10.75
C TRP A 81 -6.77 11.21 -12.11
N THR A 82 -7.01 12.02 -13.13
CA THR A 82 -7.09 11.59 -14.52
C THR A 82 -6.07 12.34 -15.36
N THR A 83 -5.42 11.67 -16.29
CA THR A 83 -4.50 12.31 -17.26
C THR A 83 -4.58 11.58 -18.61
N ASP A 84 -4.41 12.31 -19.67
CA ASP A 84 -4.30 11.79 -21.05
C ASP A 84 -2.84 11.55 -21.46
N ASN A 85 -1.90 11.88 -20.58
CA ASN A 85 -0.49 11.87 -20.85
C ASN A 85 0.30 11.32 -19.66
N ASP A 86 1.34 10.55 -19.92
CA ASP A 86 2.23 9.96 -18.90
C ASP A 86 3.01 11.01 -18.08
N ASP A 87 3.20 12.21 -18.64
CA ASP A 87 4.01 13.29 -18.05
C ASP A 87 3.19 14.54 -17.67
N ALA A 88 1.88 14.59 -17.95
CA ALA A 88 1.05 15.76 -17.69
C ALA A 88 0.60 15.83 -16.21
N VAL A 89 0.34 17.06 -15.78
CA VAL A 89 -0.38 17.29 -14.51
C VAL A 89 -1.80 16.78 -14.70
N GLY A 90 -2.18 15.77 -13.93
CA GLY A 90 -3.52 15.19 -14.01
C GLY A 90 -4.62 16.12 -13.52
N PHE A 91 -5.82 15.97 -14.07
CA PHE A 91 -7.03 16.59 -13.53
C PHE A 91 -7.42 15.89 -12.23
N GLY A 92 -7.81 16.64 -11.24
CA GLY A 92 -8.21 16.15 -9.91
C GLY A 92 -7.52 16.94 -8.80
N PRO A 93 -7.61 16.46 -7.54
CA PRO A 93 -8.30 15.23 -7.14
C PRO A 93 -9.84 15.37 -7.19
N VAL A 94 -10.50 14.32 -7.63
CA VAL A 94 -11.95 14.16 -7.53
C VAL A 94 -12.24 13.11 -6.44
N ASN A 95 -13.15 13.40 -5.52
CA ASN A 95 -13.58 12.41 -4.53
C ASN A 95 -14.42 11.33 -5.20
N VAL A 96 -14.04 10.08 -4.96
CA VAL A 96 -14.76 8.87 -5.38
C VAL A 96 -15.12 8.01 -4.17
N ASN A 97 -15.54 8.68 -3.10
CA ASN A 97 -15.85 8.05 -1.84
C ASN A 97 -17.02 7.08 -1.96
N PRO A 98 -17.03 6.04 -1.11
CA PRO A 98 -18.16 5.11 -1.02
C PRO A 98 -19.49 5.82 -0.79
N LEU A 99 -20.49 5.47 -1.59
CA LEU A 99 -21.87 5.93 -1.41
C LEU A 99 -22.59 5.09 -0.36
N GLY A 100 -23.44 5.71 0.45
CA GLY A 100 -24.23 5.01 1.48
C GLY A 100 -25.33 5.88 2.06
N GLY A 101 -26.05 5.35 3.02
CA GLY A 101 -26.94 6.15 3.85
C GLY A 101 -26.14 6.96 4.89
N ILE A 102 -26.65 8.10 5.33
CA ILE A 102 -26.03 8.89 6.40
C ILE A 102 -26.04 8.10 7.70
N SER A 103 -24.86 7.84 8.30
CA SER A 103 -24.75 7.26 9.64
C SER A 103 -24.66 8.33 10.72
N THR A 104 -23.78 9.32 10.52
CA THR A 104 -23.58 10.39 11.49
C THR A 104 -23.31 11.72 10.82
N ILE A 105 -23.71 12.79 11.49
CA ILE A 105 -23.44 14.18 11.08
C ILE A 105 -22.57 14.84 12.14
N LYS A 106 -21.56 15.60 11.68
CA LYS A 106 -20.79 16.49 12.54
C LYS A 106 -21.27 17.92 12.37
N ILE A 107 -21.73 18.51 13.47
CA ILE A 107 -22.13 19.92 13.52
C ILE A 107 -20.85 20.77 13.57
N THR A 108 -20.71 21.73 12.66
CA THR A 108 -19.61 22.70 12.61
C THR A 108 -20.06 24.09 13.08
N ASN A 109 -21.34 24.40 12.89
CA ASN A 109 -21.96 25.60 13.40
C ASN A 109 -23.40 25.26 13.88
N GLN A 110 -23.70 25.59 15.11
CA GLN A 110 -25.02 25.31 15.71
C GLN A 110 -26.10 26.31 15.21
N GLY A 111 -25.70 27.38 14.52
CA GLY A 111 -26.59 28.46 14.12
C GLY A 111 -27.10 29.30 15.31
N ALA A 112 -28.16 30.05 15.09
CA ALA A 112 -28.77 30.90 16.11
C ALA A 112 -30.26 31.13 15.87
N ALA A 113 -30.98 31.55 16.90
CA ALA A 113 -32.38 31.98 16.88
C ALA A 113 -33.38 30.87 16.45
N TYR A 114 -33.02 29.61 16.60
CA TYR A 114 -33.96 28.50 16.42
C TYR A 114 -34.93 28.38 17.59
N THR A 115 -36.12 27.88 17.35
CA THR A 115 -37.09 27.61 18.39
C THR A 115 -36.71 26.35 19.17
N ASN A 116 -36.62 26.46 20.51
CA ASN A 116 -36.29 25.31 21.37
C ASN A 116 -37.33 24.19 21.22
N GLY A 117 -36.85 22.96 21.11
CA GLY A 117 -37.72 21.79 20.96
C GLY A 117 -37.00 20.56 20.42
N THR A 118 -37.71 19.45 20.35
CA THR A 118 -37.26 18.22 19.68
C THR A 118 -38.10 17.97 18.46
N TYR A 119 -37.47 17.95 17.31
CA TYR A 119 -38.11 17.81 16.00
C TYR A 119 -37.79 16.45 15.44
N THR A 120 -38.80 15.64 15.13
CA THR A 120 -38.65 14.29 14.59
C THR A 120 -38.96 14.27 13.10
N ASN A 121 -38.44 13.28 12.38
CA ASN A 121 -38.60 13.10 10.91
C ASN A 121 -38.18 14.34 10.11
N VAL A 122 -37.16 15.05 10.59
CA VAL A 122 -36.63 16.22 9.91
C VAL A 122 -35.83 15.76 8.68
N PRO A 123 -36.18 16.22 7.47
CA PRO A 123 -35.42 15.89 6.26
C PRO A 123 -34.01 16.45 6.33
N VAL A 124 -33.03 15.61 6.01
CA VAL A 124 -31.62 15.98 5.84
C VAL A 124 -31.30 15.88 4.35
N THR A 125 -30.84 16.96 3.77
CA THR A 125 -30.47 17.03 2.35
C THR A 125 -28.98 17.36 2.21
N ALA A 126 -28.34 16.86 1.15
CA ALA A 126 -26.97 17.14 0.77
C ALA A 126 -26.89 17.31 -0.75
N ALA A 127 -25.69 17.47 -1.31
CA ALA A 127 -25.50 17.60 -2.75
C ALA A 127 -25.86 16.31 -3.50
N THR A 128 -25.61 15.15 -2.86
CA THR A 128 -25.99 13.82 -3.37
C THR A 128 -26.96 13.14 -2.41
N GLY A 129 -27.49 12.00 -2.81
CA GLY A 129 -28.32 11.15 -1.97
C GLY A 129 -29.74 11.68 -1.74
N SER A 130 -30.55 10.83 -1.09
CA SER A 130 -31.95 11.14 -0.81
C SER A 130 -32.50 10.30 0.34
N GLY A 131 -33.61 10.78 0.93
CA GLY A 131 -34.43 10.02 1.87
C GLY A 131 -33.91 9.97 3.31
N ALA A 132 -32.87 10.71 3.69
CA ALA A 132 -32.39 10.76 5.07
C ALA A 132 -33.33 11.60 5.96
N LEU A 133 -33.64 11.06 7.16
CA LEU A 133 -34.41 11.73 8.18
C LEU A 133 -33.65 11.74 9.50
N ALA A 134 -33.84 12.79 10.29
CA ALA A 134 -33.20 12.95 11.58
C ALA A 134 -34.18 13.40 12.68
N THR A 135 -33.80 13.14 13.93
CA THR A 135 -34.30 13.86 15.08
C THR A 135 -33.32 14.98 15.42
N VAL A 136 -33.83 16.22 15.43
CA VAL A 136 -33.03 17.42 15.72
C VAL A 136 -33.49 17.99 17.06
N VAL A 137 -32.55 18.18 17.99
CA VAL A 137 -32.80 18.84 19.29
C VAL A 137 -32.24 20.26 19.21
N VAL A 138 -33.10 21.23 19.47
CA VAL A 138 -32.74 22.63 19.64
C VAL A 138 -32.82 22.99 21.10
N SER A 139 -31.73 23.52 21.64
CA SER A 139 -31.62 23.98 23.05
C SER A 139 -30.86 25.31 23.10
N SER A 140 -31.30 26.23 23.93
CA SER A 140 -30.72 27.58 24.03
C SER A 140 -30.70 28.32 22.69
N ASN A 141 -31.70 28.08 21.86
CA ASN A 141 -31.89 28.65 20.52
C ASN A 141 -30.80 28.22 19.50
N LEU A 142 -30.08 27.13 19.79
CA LEU A 142 -29.01 26.53 18.96
C LEU A 142 -29.38 25.08 18.60
N VAL A 143 -28.96 24.58 17.48
CA VAL A 143 -29.05 23.15 17.14
C VAL A 143 -28.05 22.40 18.00
N PHE A 144 -28.52 21.70 19.00
CA PHE A 144 -27.71 20.97 19.98
C PHE A 144 -27.25 19.62 19.45
N SER A 145 -28.18 18.87 18.84
CA SER A 145 -27.87 17.56 18.26
C SER A 145 -28.71 17.24 17.04
N VAL A 146 -28.13 16.43 16.13
CA VAL A 146 -28.77 15.84 14.96
C VAL A 146 -28.53 14.34 15.01
N THR A 147 -29.59 13.55 15.21
CA THR A 147 -29.51 12.09 15.28
C THR A 147 -30.26 11.51 14.07
N ILE A 148 -29.58 10.78 13.22
CA ILE A 148 -30.17 10.13 12.04
C ILE A 148 -31.13 9.03 12.50
N THR A 149 -32.34 9.05 11.97
CA THR A 149 -33.39 8.05 12.23
C THR A 149 -33.66 7.18 11.00
N THR A 150 -33.46 7.74 9.81
CA THR A 150 -33.50 7.02 8.53
C THR A 150 -32.27 7.43 7.74
N ASN A 151 -31.46 6.45 7.37
CA ASN A 151 -30.14 6.70 6.76
C ASN A 151 -30.23 7.28 5.33
N GLY A 152 -31.34 7.03 4.59
CA GLY A 152 -31.41 7.33 3.16
C GLY A 152 -30.40 6.51 2.34
N VAL A 153 -30.16 6.95 1.11
CA VAL A 153 -29.26 6.26 0.15
C VAL A 153 -28.43 7.26 -0.65
N GLU A 154 -27.29 6.80 -1.18
CA GLU A 154 -26.45 7.52 -2.16
C GLU A 154 -25.78 8.81 -1.66
N TYR A 155 -25.63 8.98 -0.37
CA TYR A 155 -24.87 10.08 0.23
C TYR A 155 -23.37 9.81 0.22
N VAL A 156 -22.57 10.88 0.20
CA VAL A 156 -21.11 10.83 0.23
C VAL A 156 -20.56 11.42 1.55
N TYR A 157 -19.56 10.76 2.12
CA TYR A 157 -18.82 11.31 3.26
C TYR A 157 -18.23 12.68 2.95
N GLY A 158 -18.30 13.60 3.90
CA GLY A 158 -17.73 14.95 3.81
C GLY A 158 -18.62 16.00 3.15
N GLU A 159 -19.76 15.62 2.57
CA GLU A 159 -20.72 16.58 2.03
C GLU A 159 -21.37 17.42 3.12
N SER A 160 -21.57 18.71 2.82
CA SER A 160 -22.33 19.60 3.68
C SER A 160 -23.81 19.19 3.70
N VAL A 161 -24.39 19.17 4.88
CA VAL A 161 -25.81 18.88 5.05
C VAL A 161 -26.60 20.17 5.22
N ASN A 162 -27.81 20.17 4.67
CA ASN A 162 -28.78 21.22 4.91
C ASN A 162 -30.00 20.68 5.66
N ILE A 163 -30.40 21.40 6.72
CA ILE A 163 -31.60 21.19 7.49
C ILE A 163 -32.41 22.49 7.39
N ALA A 164 -33.58 22.43 6.77
CA ALA A 164 -34.39 23.60 6.59
C ALA A 164 -34.87 24.16 7.94
N ALA A 165 -34.72 25.47 8.16
CA ALA A 165 -35.19 26.12 9.39
C ALA A 165 -36.70 25.89 9.61
N SER A 166 -37.50 25.84 8.55
CA SER A 166 -38.95 25.53 8.61
C SER A 166 -39.27 24.17 9.21
N ALA A 167 -38.34 23.21 9.12
CA ALA A 167 -38.50 21.87 9.70
C ALA A 167 -38.13 21.81 11.20
N ILE A 168 -37.50 22.87 11.74
CA ILE A 168 -37.03 22.97 13.14
C ILE A 168 -37.50 24.27 13.80
N GLY A 169 -38.81 24.61 13.66
CA GLY A 169 -39.45 25.74 14.29
C GLY A 169 -39.44 27.06 13.51
N GLY A 170 -38.86 27.14 12.32
CA GLY A 170 -39.10 28.17 11.31
C GLY A 170 -38.37 29.50 11.46
N THR A 171 -37.58 29.76 12.51
CA THR A 171 -37.05 31.10 12.81
C THR A 171 -35.53 31.26 12.77
N GLY A 172 -34.76 30.18 12.88
CA GLY A 172 -33.30 30.23 13.00
C GLY A 172 -32.55 30.28 11.68
N SER A 173 -31.24 30.52 11.79
CA SER A 173 -30.31 30.49 10.64
C SER A 173 -28.88 30.13 11.06
N GLY A 174 -28.02 29.85 10.07
CA GLY A 174 -26.60 29.66 10.28
C GLY A 174 -26.18 28.26 10.75
N PHE A 175 -27.10 27.28 10.80
CA PHE A 175 -26.69 25.89 11.01
C PHE A 175 -25.77 25.42 9.89
N ALA A 176 -24.66 24.76 10.26
CA ALA A 176 -23.80 24.08 9.32
C ALA A 176 -23.29 22.77 9.90
N GLY A 177 -23.20 21.77 9.08
CA GLY A 177 -22.68 20.45 9.40
C GLY A 177 -22.29 19.70 8.15
N TYR A 178 -21.64 18.56 8.33
CA TYR A 178 -21.30 17.67 7.23
C TYR A 178 -21.50 16.20 7.60
N ILE A 179 -21.62 15.35 6.60
CA ILE A 179 -21.72 13.90 6.76
C ILE A 179 -20.39 13.35 7.26
N ASN A 180 -20.38 12.87 8.50
CA ASN A 180 -19.18 12.39 9.18
C ASN A 180 -18.96 10.88 9.02
N ALA A 181 -19.98 10.13 8.67
CA ALA A 181 -19.90 8.73 8.27
C ALA A 181 -21.12 8.35 7.43
N VAL A 182 -20.92 7.44 6.50
CA VAL A 182 -21.98 6.75 5.76
C VAL A 182 -22.02 5.28 6.15
N THR A 183 -23.10 4.58 5.84
CA THR A 183 -23.30 3.17 6.23
C THR A 183 -22.24 2.24 5.63
N THR A 184 -21.64 2.63 4.52
CA THR A 184 -20.60 1.87 3.79
C THR A 184 -19.18 2.28 4.14
N PHE A 185 -18.97 3.47 4.72
CA PHE A 185 -17.66 3.99 5.04
C PHE A 185 -17.70 4.94 6.24
N SER A 186 -16.84 4.65 7.22
CA SER A 186 -16.55 5.52 8.34
C SER A 186 -15.06 5.83 8.36
N PRO A 187 -14.64 7.11 8.30
CA PRO A 187 -13.25 7.48 8.34
C PRO A 187 -12.52 6.96 9.57
N SER A 188 -11.32 6.42 9.36
CA SER A 188 -10.48 5.92 10.46
C SER A 188 -9.01 6.12 10.13
N ASN A 189 -8.21 6.49 11.12
CA ASN A 189 -6.75 6.58 10.97
C ASN A 189 -6.10 5.21 10.70
N ASN A 190 -6.82 4.13 10.96
CA ASN A 190 -6.36 2.75 10.74
C ASN A 190 -6.77 2.19 9.38
N THR A 191 -7.41 2.98 8.52
CA THR A 191 -7.80 2.58 7.17
C THR A 191 -6.55 2.24 6.34
N LEU A 192 -6.52 1.04 5.77
CA LEU A 192 -5.51 0.55 4.84
C LEU A 192 -6.23 0.05 3.60
N TRP A 193 -6.42 0.92 2.63
CA TRP A 193 -7.22 0.63 1.46
C TRP A 193 -6.66 -0.55 0.66
N GLN A 194 -7.51 -1.54 0.44
CA GLN A 194 -7.32 -2.61 -0.52
C GLN A 194 -8.17 -2.27 -1.75
N MET A 195 -7.52 -2.14 -2.89
CA MET A 195 -8.17 -1.75 -4.13
C MET A 195 -7.76 -2.68 -5.25
N ASP A 196 -8.70 -2.95 -6.15
CA ASP A 196 -8.45 -3.65 -7.39
C ASP A 196 -9.37 -3.12 -8.49
N ILE A 197 -9.10 -3.52 -9.73
CA ILE A 197 -9.88 -3.13 -10.90
C ILE A 197 -10.61 -4.35 -11.43
N GLY A 198 -11.94 -4.27 -11.47
CA GLY A 198 -12.82 -5.28 -12.07
C GLY A 198 -13.35 -4.81 -13.40
N TYR A 199 -13.27 -5.68 -14.40
CA TYR A 199 -13.98 -5.49 -15.67
C TYR A 199 -15.37 -6.09 -15.57
N ASP A 200 -16.40 -5.31 -15.86
CA ASP A 200 -17.79 -5.77 -15.90
C ASP A 200 -18.17 -6.19 -17.31
N PRO A 201 -18.15 -7.50 -17.63
CA PRO A 201 -18.50 -7.98 -18.98
C PRO A 201 -19.99 -7.94 -19.29
N TYR A 202 -20.84 -7.84 -18.26
CA TYR A 202 -22.31 -7.86 -18.40
C TYR A 202 -22.95 -6.48 -18.30
N GLY A 203 -22.20 -5.46 -17.91
CA GLY A 203 -22.66 -4.10 -17.72
C GLY A 203 -22.31 -3.17 -18.89
N THR A 204 -21.72 -2.04 -18.54
CA THR A 204 -21.34 -1.00 -19.51
C THR A 204 -20.07 -1.31 -20.30
N GLY A 205 -19.37 -2.41 -19.98
CA GLY A 205 -18.06 -2.72 -20.53
C GLY A 205 -16.93 -1.86 -19.96
N ASN A 206 -17.20 -1.10 -18.91
CA ASN A 206 -16.23 -0.22 -18.25
C ASN A 206 -15.52 -0.96 -17.11
N ASN A 207 -14.29 -0.55 -16.84
CA ASN A 207 -13.59 -0.99 -15.64
C ASN A 207 -14.25 -0.37 -14.40
N ASN A 208 -14.38 -1.19 -13.35
CA ASN A 208 -14.92 -0.75 -12.09
C ASN A 208 -13.80 -0.71 -11.05
N LEU A 209 -13.75 0.35 -10.26
CA LEU A 209 -12.96 0.38 -9.04
C LEU A 209 -13.63 -0.47 -7.99
N ILE A 210 -12.89 -1.41 -7.43
CA ILE A 210 -13.30 -2.21 -6.30
C ILE A 210 -12.41 -1.81 -5.13
N ALA A 211 -13.00 -1.33 -4.05
CA ALA A 211 -12.26 -0.81 -2.91
C ALA A 211 -12.86 -1.26 -1.59
N HIS A 212 -11.99 -1.57 -0.64
CA HIS A 212 -12.32 -1.91 0.73
C HIS A 212 -11.38 -1.15 1.67
N PRO A 213 -11.88 -0.51 2.74
CA PRO A 213 -11.05 0.32 3.63
C PRO A 213 -10.05 -0.49 4.47
N GLY A 214 -10.07 -1.82 4.39
CA GLY A 214 -9.19 -2.68 5.16
C GLY A 214 -9.43 -2.57 6.67
N GLN A 215 -8.71 -3.39 7.42
CA GLN A 215 -8.72 -3.32 8.87
C GLN A 215 -7.31 -3.52 9.40
N ASN A 216 -7.03 -2.96 10.57
CA ASN A 216 -5.78 -3.17 11.28
C ASN A 216 -5.59 -4.66 11.57
N LEU A 217 -4.37 -5.17 11.36
CA LEU A 217 -3.99 -6.56 11.65
C LEU A 217 -4.26 -6.98 13.11
N ASN A 218 -4.21 -6.04 14.03
CA ASN A 218 -4.41 -6.27 15.46
C ASN A 218 -5.88 -6.21 15.89
N ASP A 219 -6.78 -5.82 15.00
CA ASP A 219 -8.19 -5.68 15.30
C ASP A 219 -8.95 -6.98 14.99
N ILE A 220 -8.80 -7.95 15.88
CA ILE A 220 -9.46 -9.27 15.77
C ILE A 220 -10.95 -9.17 16.12
N SER A 221 -11.36 -8.10 16.80
CA SER A 221 -12.70 -7.96 17.40
C SER A 221 -13.67 -7.09 16.62
N SER A 222 -13.24 -6.44 15.55
CA SER A 222 -14.14 -5.55 14.84
C SER A 222 -15.14 -6.33 13.99
N THR A 223 -16.37 -6.30 14.44
CA THR A 223 -17.56 -6.82 13.73
C THR A 223 -18.08 -5.88 12.65
N VAL A 224 -17.29 -4.90 12.23
CA VAL A 224 -17.70 -3.97 11.17
C VAL A 224 -17.68 -4.73 9.85
N ASN A 225 -18.85 -5.17 9.40
CA ASN A 225 -19.08 -5.71 8.08
C ASN A 225 -18.91 -4.60 7.03
N THR A 226 -17.68 -4.22 6.75
CA THR A 226 -17.39 -3.33 5.64
C THR A 226 -17.42 -4.17 4.37
N ARG A 227 -18.26 -3.78 3.43
CA ARG A 227 -18.43 -4.47 2.16
C ARG A 227 -17.54 -3.84 1.10
N PRO A 228 -17.03 -4.61 0.14
CA PRO A 228 -16.37 -4.01 -1.02
C PRO A 228 -17.36 -3.12 -1.76
N LEU A 229 -16.85 -2.03 -2.29
CA LEU A 229 -17.62 -1.06 -3.04
C LEU A 229 -17.33 -1.25 -4.51
N LEU A 230 -18.39 -1.23 -5.31
CA LEU A 230 -18.30 -1.29 -6.76
C LEU A 230 -18.66 0.06 -7.33
N GLY A 231 -17.85 0.58 -8.23
CA GLY A 231 -18.17 1.80 -8.94
C GLY A 231 -17.38 1.95 -10.22
N PRO A 232 -18.01 2.46 -11.29
CA PRO A 232 -17.28 2.87 -12.45
C PRO A 232 -16.40 4.07 -12.11
N PHE A 233 -15.28 4.26 -12.80
CA PHE A 233 -14.44 5.44 -12.66
C PHE A 233 -15.18 6.76 -12.94
N THR A 234 -16.32 6.70 -13.59
CA THR A 234 -17.17 7.86 -13.92
C THR A 234 -18.12 8.29 -12.80
N GLY A 235 -18.04 7.68 -11.61
CA GLY A 235 -18.76 8.17 -10.43
C GLY A 235 -20.25 7.82 -10.37
N THR A 236 -20.74 6.86 -11.14
CA THR A 236 -22.11 6.39 -11.02
C THR A 236 -22.24 5.23 -10.03
N THR A 237 -23.29 5.28 -9.32
CA THR A 237 -23.89 4.44 -8.27
C THR A 237 -23.27 3.10 -7.98
N LEU A 238 -22.86 2.95 -6.72
CA LEU A 238 -22.37 1.73 -6.14
C LEU A 238 -23.51 0.96 -5.50
N SER A 239 -23.72 -0.27 -5.91
CA SER A 239 -24.53 -1.20 -5.14
C SER A 239 -23.67 -1.95 -4.14
N PRO A 240 -24.02 -1.98 -2.83
CA PRO A 240 -23.33 -2.82 -1.87
C PRO A 240 -23.43 -4.27 -2.33
N VAL A 241 -22.28 -4.95 -2.40
CA VAL A 241 -22.23 -6.37 -2.76
C VAL A 241 -22.93 -7.18 -1.68
N GLY A 242 -23.87 -8.02 -2.08
CA GLY A 242 -24.52 -9.02 -1.23
C GLY A 242 -25.79 -8.61 -0.51
N VAL A 243 -26.27 -7.37 -0.62
CA VAL A 243 -27.59 -6.98 -0.13
C VAL A 243 -28.54 -6.68 -1.29
N PHE A 244 -29.70 -7.31 -1.26
CA PHE A 244 -30.76 -7.05 -2.24
C PHE A 244 -32.14 -7.20 -1.57
N THR A 245 -33.18 -6.71 -2.22
CA THR A 245 -34.55 -6.87 -1.75
C THR A 245 -35.37 -7.68 -2.75
N ALA A 246 -36.31 -8.47 -2.23
CA ALA A 246 -37.29 -9.16 -3.04
C ALA A 246 -38.65 -9.17 -2.35
N VAL A 247 -39.71 -9.08 -3.12
CA VAL A 247 -41.07 -9.18 -2.60
C VAL A 247 -41.45 -10.66 -2.50
N GLY A 248 -41.66 -11.12 -1.28
CA GLY A 248 -42.01 -12.51 -0.98
C GLY A 248 -43.34 -12.61 -0.23
N THR A 249 -44.04 -13.72 -0.41
CA THR A 249 -45.26 -14.03 0.33
C THR A 249 -44.92 -14.99 1.46
N THR A 250 -45.17 -14.55 2.70
CA THR A 250 -44.98 -15.31 3.93
C THR A 250 -46.28 -15.88 4.42
N THR A 251 -46.22 -16.97 5.17
CA THR A 251 -47.36 -17.59 5.89
C THR A 251 -46.97 -17.77 7.34
N ASN A 252 -47.78 -17.25 8.26
CA ASN A 252 -47.54 -17.37 9.70
C ASN A 252 -47.40 -18.85 10.12
N GLY A 253 -46.32 -19.15 10.86
CA GLY A 253 -46.00 -20.50 11.31
C GLY A 253 -45.30 -21.39 10.23
N SER A 254 -45.05 -20.86 9.01
CA SER A 254 -44.40 -21.60 7.94
C SER A 254 -42.97 -21.08 7.72
N PRO A 255 -42.00 -21.97 7.45
CA PRO A 255 -40.67 -21.56 7.03
C PRO A 255 -40.61 -21.21 5.53
N ASN A 256 -41.65 -21.49 4.76
CA ASN A 256 -41.67 -21.31 3.33
C ASN A 256 -42.08 -19.89 2.93
N VAL A 257 -41.28 -19.28 2.10
CA VAL A 257 -41.58 -17.97 1.46
C VAL A 257 -41.58 -18.16 -0.05
N THR A 258 -42.64 -17.71 -0.69
CA THR A 258 -42.81 -17.84 -2.16
C THR A 258 -42.58 -16.50 -2.86
N PHE A 259 -42.03 -16.57 -4.07
CA PHE A 259 -41.69 -15.41 -4.89
C PHE A 259 -42.32 -15.50 -6.25
N ALA A 260 -42.83 -14.39 -6.76
CA ALA A 260 -43.47 -14.31 -8.08
C ALA A 260 -42.48 -14.55 -9.24
N THR A 261 -41.20 -14.27 -9.03
CA THR A 261 -40.13 -14.46 -10.00
C THR A 261 -38.99 -15.28 -9.39
N THR A 262 -38.33 -16.10 -10.23
CA THR A 262 -37.11 -16.81 -9.84
C THR A 262 -36.02 -15.82 -9.53
N ASN A 263 -35.41 -15.93 -8.37
CA ASN A 263 -34.26 -15.15 -7.97
C ASN A 263 -33.17 -16.09 -7.39
N VAL A 264 -32.20 -16.41 -8.20
CA VAL A 264 -31.09 -17.33 -7.83
C VAL A 264 -30.18 -16.77 -6.73
N ALA A 265 -30.21 -15.44 -6.51
CA ALA A 265 -29.50 -14.82 -5.40
C ALA A 265 -30.10 -15.18 -4.02
N ILE A 266 -31.33 -15.69 -3.97
CA ILE A 266 -31.92 -16.23 -2.76
C ILE A 266 -31.48 -17.68 -2.64
N GLY A 267 -30.37 -17.93 -1.95
CA GLY A 267 -29.77 -19.25 -1.79
C GLY A 267 -29.46 -19.62 -0.33
N ALA A 268 -29.03 -20.84 -0.11
CA ALA A 268 -28.68 -21.34 1.21
C ALA A 268 -27.61 -20.47 1.89
N GLY A 269 -27.80 -20.18 3.18
CA GLY A 269 -26.89 -19.35 3.99
C GLY A 269 -27.15 -17.85 3.95
N VAL A 270 -27.97 -17.35 3.04
CA VAL A 270 -28.32 -15.93 2.93
C VAL A 270 -29.16 -15.51 4.13
N SER A 271 -28.77 -14.46 4.84
CA SER A 271 -29.61 -13.87 5.90
C SER A 271 -30.82 -13.18 5.31
N VAL A 272 -31.96 -13.30 5.97
CA VAL A 272 -33.19 -12.65 5.57
C VAL A 272 -33.79 -11.86 6.72
N SER A 273 -34.25 -10.66 6.43
CA SER A 273 -34.94 -9.78 7.38
C SER A 273 -36.11 -9.10 6.71
N GLY A 274 -37.08 -8.68 7.50
CA GLY A 274 -38.28 -8.01 7.03
C GLY A 274 -39.44 -8.19 7.99
N LEU A 275 -40.58 -7.60 7.63
CA LEU A 275 -41.79 -7.70 8.45
C LEU A 275 -42.22 -9.17 8.53
N GLY A 276 -42.41 -9.67 9.76
CA GLY A 276 -42.83 -11.05 10.00
C GLY A 276 -41.71 -12.09 9.87
N ILE A 277 -40.46 -11.68 9.79
CA ILE A 277 -39.28 -12.58 9.82
C ILE A 277 -38.56 -12.40 11.15
N PRO A 278 -38.36 -13.48 11.94
CA PRO A 278 -37.59 -13.43 13.19
C PRO A 278 -36.14 -13.00 12.97
N ALA A 279 -35.52 -12.40 13.99
CA ALA A 279 -34.09 -12.06 13.96
C ALA A 279 -33.23 -13.32 13.76
N ASN A 280 -32.05 -13.15 13.12
CA ASN A 280 -31.12 -14.24 12.82
C ASN A 280 -31.70 -15.37 11.94
N THR A 281 -32.64 -15.05 11.06
CA THR A 281 -33.20 -16.00 10.10
C THR A 281 -32.30 -16.05 8.85
N THR A 282 -32.03 -17.26 8.39
CA THR A 282 -31.28 -17.52 7.14
C THR A 282 -32.11 -18.38 6.19
N VAL A 283 -31.79 -18.34 4.92
CA VAL A 283 -32.32 -19.25 3.92
C VAL A 283 -31.63 -20.60 4.06
N VAL A 284 -32.39 -21.69 4.20
CA VAL A 284 -31.89 -23.06 4.25
C VAL A 284 -31.77 -23.62 2.85
N SER A 285 -32.75 -23.36 2.00
CA SER A 285 -32.76 -23.76 0.58
C SER A 285 -33.70 -22.86 -0.21
N ALA A 286 -33.49 -22.76 -1.51
CA ALA A 286 -34.43 -22.11 -2.40
C ALA A 286 -34.48 -22.87 -3.74
N ASN A 287 -35.67 -23.27 -4.16
CA ASN A 287 -35.89 -24.08 -5.34
C ASN A 287 -37.23 -23.76 -6.02
N LEU A 288 -37.35 -24.18 -7.27
CA LEU A 288 -38.61 -24.13 -7.98
C LEU A 288 -39.50 -25.31 -7.48
N VAL A 289 -40.58 -24.96 -6.77
CA VAL A 289 -41.57 -25.95 -6.29
C VAL A 289 -42.86 -25.72 -7.04
N SER A 290 -43.27 -26.69 -7.86
CA SER A 290 -44.49 -26.60 -8.71
C SER A 290 -44.55 -25.31 -9.55
N GLY A 291 -43.41 -24.86 -10.06
CA GLY A 291 -43.30 -23.68 -10.89
C GLY A 291 -43.22 -22.34 -10.12
N VAL A 292 -43.21 -22.38 -8.81
CA VAL A 292 -43.09 -21.20 -7.93
C VAL A 292 -41.73 -21.21 -7.24
N TRP A 293 -40.99 -20.12 -7.30
CA TRP A 293 -39.73 -20.01 -6.57
C TRP A 293 -39.99 -19.93 -5.08
N THR A 294 -39.53 -20.91 -4.33
CA THR A 294 -39.81 -21.07 -2.90
C THR A 294 -38.50 -21.16 -2.10
N ALA A 295 -38.33 -20.28 -1.13
CA ALA A 295 -37.25 -20.35 -0.15
C ALA A 295 -37.76 -20.98 1.15
N VAL A 296 -36.98 -21.87 1.73
CA VAL A 296 -37.20 -22.44 3.06
C VAL A 296 -36.28 -21.69 4.01
N LEU A 297 -36.86 -21.10 5.06
CA LEU A 297 -36.14 -20.32 6.06
C LEU A 297 -35.75 -21.17 7.29
N SER A 298 -34.72 -20.77 8.02
CA SER A 298 -34.28 -21.42 9.27
C SER A 298 -35.28 -21.21 10.41
N ASN A 299 -36.09 -20.15 10.37
CA ASN A 299 -37.13 -19.85 11.33
C ASN A 299 -38.46 -19.67 10.62
N ASN A 300 -39.56 -20.05 11.28
CA ASN A 300 -40.90 -19.83 10.75
C ASN A 300 -41.25 -18.36 10.75
N ALA A 301 -41.93 -17.90 9.70
CA ALA A 301 -42.47 -16.55 9.64
C ALA A 301 -43.53 -16.34 10.78
N THR A 302 -43.55 -15.14 11.33
CA THR A 302 -44.46 -14.76 12.46
C THR A 302 -45.70 -13.99 11.97
N ALA A 303 -45.77 -13.71 10.67
CA ALA A 303 -46.93 -13.07 10.05
C ALA A 303 -47.15 -13.58 8.64
N SER A 304 -48.41 -13.56 8.19
CA SER A 304 -48.75 -13.83 6.78
C SER A 304 -48.88 -12.52 6.00
N GLY A 305 -48.37 -12.48 4.80
CA GLY A 305 -48.50 -11.32 3.91
C GLY A 305 -47.51 -11.31 2.75
N THR A 306 -47.75 -10.43 1.81
CA THR A 306 -46.78 -10.12 0.74
C THR A 306 -45.96 -8.92 1.20
N VAL A 307 -44.67 -9.14 1.46
CA VAL A 307 -43.78 -8.17 2.09
C VAL A 307 -42.47 -8.04 1.33
N THR A 308 -41.87 -6.86 1.40
CA THR A 308 -40.50 -6.67 0.90
C THR A 308 -39.54 -7.23 1.96
N LEU A 309 -38.78 -8.22 1.57
CA LEU A 309 -37.74 -8.85 2.38
C LEU A 309 -36.38 -8.38 1.92
N THR A 310 -35.48 -8.14 2.86
CA THR A 310 -34.08 -7.81 2.62
C THR A 310 -33.25 -9.07 2.83
N PHE A 311 -32.47 -9.42 1.82
CA PHE A 311 -31.54 -10.54 1.83
C PHE A 311 -30.12 -10.02 1.92
N ASP A 312 -29.29 -10.68 2.75
CA ASP A 312 -27.88 -10.35 2.92
C ASP A 312 -27.05 -11.63 2.89
N ASN A 313 -26.14 -11.73 1.95
CA ASN A 313 -25.22 -12.87 1.81
C ASN A 313 -24.26 -13.05 2.98
N ASN A 314 -24.33 -12.22 4.01
CA ASN A 314 -23.35 -12.22 5.10
C ASN A 314 -21.90 -12.15 4.63
N ILE A 315 -21.65 -11.42 3.55
CA ILE A 315 -20.30 -11.24 3.05
C ILE A 315 -19.51 -10.48 4.09
N SER A 316 -18.64 -11.20 4.79
CA SER A 316 -17.77 -10.63 5.81
C SER A 316 -16.42 -10.30 5.20
N VAL A 317 -16.18 -9.00 4.97
CA VAL A 317 -14.89 -8.52 4.47
C VAL A 317 -14.17 -7.80 5.60
N SER A 318 -13.08 -8.37 6.06
CA SER A 318 -12.25 -7.77 7.12
C SER A 318 -10.76 -7.71 6.75
N GLY A 319 -10.37 -8.34 5.65
CA GLY A 319 -9.01 -8.31 5.12
C GLY A 319 -8.88 -7.44 3.88
N GLY A 320 -9.65 -7.74 2.85
CA GLY A 320 -9.57 -6.99 1.61
C GLY A 320 -10.29 -7.64 0.45
N VAL A 321 -9.95 -7.17 -0.75
CA VAL A 321 -10.53 -7.61 -2.02
C VAL A 321 -9.43 -7.91 -3.02
N VAL A 322 -9.69 -8.83 -3.96
CA VAL A 322 -8.80 -9.11 -5.09
C VAL A 322 -9.61 -9.68 -6.26
N MET A 323 -9.24 -9.29 -7.47
CA MET A 323 -9.78 -9.85 -8.70
C MET A 323 -8.95 -11.06 -9.15
N LEU A 324 -9.58 -12.22 -9.22
CA LEU A 324 -9.11 -13.36 -9.99
C LEU A 324 -10.02 -13.50 -11.20
N TYR A 325 -9.80 -12.65 -12.18
CA TYR A 325 -10.71 -12.46 -13.31
C TYR A 325 -11.22 -13.79 -13.90
N PRO A 326 -12.55 -13.98 -14.08
CA PRO A 326 -13.63 -12.98 -13.94
C PRO A 326 -14.31 -12.92 -12.55
N TYR A 327 -13.70 -13.43 -11.50
CA TYR A 327 -14.27 -13.52 -10.17
C TYR A 327 -13.70 -12.46 -9.22
N LEU A 328 -14.57 -11.79 -8.47
CA LEU A 328 -14.18 -10.98 -7.34
C LEU A 328 -14.07 -11.85 -6.08
N PHE A 329 -12.95 -11.78 -5.42
CA PHE A 329 -12.70 -12.42 -4.13
C PHE A 329 -12.69 -11.40 -3.02
N VAL A 330 -13.29 -11.76 -1.89
CA VAL A 330 -13.21 -11.05 -0.62
C VAL A 330 -12.66 -12.00 0.44
N TYR A 331 -11.94 -11.45 1.38
CA TYR A 331 -11.29 -12.27 2.40
C TYR A 331 -11.18 -11.55 3.75
N GLY A 332 -10.92 -12.31 4.82
CA GLY A 332 -10.83 -11.71 6.14
C GLY A 332 -10.60 -12.68 7.29
N ASN A 333 -11.28 -12.40 8.41
CA ASN A 333 -11.13 -13.11 9.66
C ASN A 333 -11.45 -14.61 9.53
N ASN A 334 -10.88 -15.41 10.42
CA ASN A 334 -11.09 -16.87 10.48
C ASN A 334 -10.69 -17.59 9.18
N GLY A 335 -9.74 -17.07 8.45
CA GLY A 335 -9.29 -17.67 7.19
C GLY A 335 -10.30 -17.61 6.06
N LEU A 336 -11.34 -16.77 6.16
CA LEU A 336 -12.39 -16.69 5.17
C LEU A 336 -11.85 -16.19 3.83
N ILE A 337 -12.14 -16.94 2.78
CA ILE A 337 -12.01 -16.56 1.38
C ILE A 337 -13.34 -16.87 0.70
N GLN A 338 -13.93 -15.87 0.07
CA GLN A 338 -15.23 -15.98 -0.59
C GLN A 338 -15.19 -15.32 -1.97
N ASN A 339 -15.83 -15.92 -2.97
CA ASN A 339 -15.91 -15.37 -4.32
C ASN A 339 -17.35 -15.20 -4.81
N CYS A 340 -17.54 -14.22 -5.70
CA CYS A 340 -18.78 -14.02 -6.44
C CYS A 340 -18.90 -15.00 -7.62
N ALA A 341 -20.03 -14.95 -8.33
CA ALA A 341 -20.20 -15.56 -9.64
C ALA A 341 -19.27 -14.95 -10.70
N ALA A 342 -18.99 -15.68 -11.75
CA ALA A 342 -18.18 -15.20 -12.86
C ALA A 342 -18.79 -13.94 -13.49
N GLY A 343 -18.10 -12.82 -13.41
CA GLY A 343 -18.49 -11.55 -14.02
C GLY A 343 -19.69 -10.84 -13.38
N ASP A 344 -20.31 -11.41 -12.34
CA ASP A 344 -21.42 -10.79 -11.62
C ASP A 344 -21.03 -10.55 -10.16
N PHE A 345 -20.54 -9.34 -9.87
CA PHE A 345 -20.06 -8.94 -8.56
C PHE A 345 -21.17 -8.81 -7.49
N ASN A 346 -22.43 -8.87 -7.88
CA ASN A 346 -23.56 -8.83 -6.98
C ASN A 346 -24.11 -10.24 -6.64
N ASN A 347 -23.67 -11.28 -7.35
CA ASN A 347 -24.13 -12.65 -7.15
C ASN A 347 -23.09 -13.48 -6.37
N TRP A 348 -23.42 -13.85 -5.15
CA TRP A 348 -22.56 -14.60 -4.22
C TRP A 348 -23.14 -15.95 -3.85
N VAL A 349 -24.15 -16.43 -4.57
CA VAL A 349 -24.89 -17.66 -4.29
C VAL A 349 -25.05 -18.56 -5.52
N SER A 350 -24.38 -18.25 -6.62
CA SER A 350 -24.33 -19.13 -7.80
C SER A 350 -23.54 -20.40 -7.51
N ALA A 351 -23.68 -21.39 -8.37
CA ALA A 351 -23.01 -22.70 -8.20
C ALA A 351 -21.48 -22.60 -8.15
N ASP A 352 -20.89 -21.61 -8.84
CA ASP A 352 -19.45 -21.32 -8.89
C ASP A 352 -18.99 -20.31 -7.83
N SER A 353 -19.93 -19.73 -7.06
CA SER A 353 -19.61 -18.97 -5.86
C SER A 353 -19.28 -19.90 -4.71
N ASN A 354 -18.28 -19.54 -3.90
CA ASN A 354 -17.88 -20.36 -2.77
C ASN A 354 -17.41 -19.50 -1.61
N ALA A 355 -17.58 -20.02 -0.40
CA ALA A 355 -17.01 -19.47 0.83
C ALA A 355 -16.29 -20.58 1.57
N ASN A 356 -15.02 -20.38 1.91
CA ASN A 356 -14.23 -21.37 2.62
C ASN A 356 -13.34 -20.73 3.67
N ASN A 357 -13.24 -21.37 4.82
CA ASN A 357 -12.32 -20.99 5.90
C ASN A 357 -11.07 -21.86 5.76
N VAL A 358 -10.03 -21.29 5.12
CA VAL A 358 -8.82 -22.02 4.73
C VAL A 358 -7.74 -22.06 5.82
N ALA A 359 -7.90 -21.23 6.86
CA ALA A 359 -6.95 -21.12 7.96
C ALA A 359 -7.69 -20.71 9.24
N SER A 360 -7.05 -20.88 10.40
CA SER A 360 -7.56 -20.40 11.69
C SER A 360 -7.29 -18.92 11.92
N THR A 361 -6.38 -18.32 11.13
CA THR A 361 -5.96 -16.94 11.25
C THR A 361 -6.56 -16.07 10.14
N LYS A 362 -6.44 -14.74 10.30
CA LYS A 362 -6.94 -13.77 9.33
C LYS A 362 -6.20 -13.86 8.01
N VAL A 363 -6.92 -13.85 6.89
CA VAL A 363 -6.36 -13.59 5.56
C VAL A 363 -6.12 -12.09 5.40
N VAL A 364 -4.89 -11.73 5.14
CA VAL A 364 -4.39 -10.34 5.16
C VAL A 364 -4.28 -9.76 3.75
N LYS A 365 -3.84 -10.58 2.77
CA LYS A 365 -3.62 -10.17 1.39
C LYS A 365 -3.96 -11.28 0.42
N GLY A 366 -4.63 -10.93 -0.66
CA GLY A 366 -4.79 -11.75 -1.85
C GLY A 366 -4.10 -11.09 -3.06
N MET A 367 -3.48 -11.90 -3.93
CA MET A 367 -2.92 -11.44 -5.21
C MET A 367 -3.18 -12.46 -6.30
N PRO A 368 -3.47 -12.01 -7.55
CA PRO A 368 -3.66 -12.94 -8.66
C PRO A 368 -2.33 -13.59 -9.05
N LEU A 369 -2.39 -14.89 -9.35
CA LEU A 369 -1.36 -15.55 -10.13
C LEU A 369 -1.58 -15.23 -11.60
N ARG A 370 -0.53 -14.97 -12.35
CA ARG A 370 -0.64 -14.80 -13.80
C ARG A 370 -1.10 -16.10 -14.43
N GLY A 371 -2.32 -16.08 -14.94
CA GLY A 371 -2.96 -17.22 -15.61
C GLY A 371 -4.04 -16.72 -16.55
N GLY A 372 -4.51 -17.58 -17.44
CA GLY A 372 -5.61 -17.23 -18.34
C GLY A 372 -6.96 -17.15 -17.61
N THR A 373 -7.92 -16.51 -18.26
CA THR A 373 -9.30 -16.38 -17.76
C THR A 373 -10.04 -17.73 -17.59
N THR A 374 -9.52 -18.79 -18.20
CA THR A 374 -10.09 -20.13 -18.12
C THR A 374 -9.70 -20.91 -16.87
N SER A 375 -8.62 -20.48 -16.19
CA SER A 375 -8.14 -21.11 -14.95
C SER A 375 -7.60 -20.06 -14.01
N PRO A 376 -8.45 -19.15 -13.50
CA PRO A 376 -8.02 -18.13 -12.57
C PRO A 376 -7.45 -18.77 -11.31
N ALA A 377 -6.35 -18.17 -10.82
CA ALA A 377 -5.69 -18.60 -9.60
C ALA A 377 -5.13 -17.41 -8.83
N GLY A 378 -5.00 -17.55 -7.53
CA GLY A 378 -4.46 -16.52 -6.65
C GLY A 378 -3.74 -17.09 -5.45
N LEU A 379 -2.90 -16.26 -4.85
CA LEU A 379 -2.24 -16.51 -3.58
C LEU A 379 -2.87 -15.66 -2.50
N PHE A 380 -3.07 -16.27 -1.33
CA PHE A 380 -3.65 -15.61 -0.17
C PHE A 380 -2.73 -15.82 1.03
N TRP A 381 -2.22 -14.70 1.57
CA TRP A 381 -1.40 -14.68 2.77
C TRP A 381 -2.29 -14.54 3.99
N THR A 382 -2.13 -15.46 4.91
CA THR A 382 -2.66 -15.33 6.27
C THR A 382 -1.56 -14.84 7.21
N LEU A 383 -1.86 -14.67 8.49
CA LEU A 383 -0.85 -14.24 9.47
C LEU A 383 0.28 -15.27 9.64
N ASP A 384 0.03 -16.54 9.32
CA ASP A 384 0.95 -17.67 9.57
C ASP A 384 1.12 -18.63 8.40
N SER A 385 0.36 -18.45 7.31
CA SER A 385 0.36 -19.42 6.20
C SER A 385 0.17 -18.75 4.83
N LEU A 386 0.48 -19.51 3.78
CA LEU A 386 0.24 -19.15 2.39
C LEU A 386 -0.66 -20.20 1.74
N VAL A 387 -1.77 -19.75 1.16
CA VAL A 387 -2.76 -20.59 0.49
C VAL A 387 -2.84 -20.23 -0.99
N ARG A 388 -2.86 -21.22 -1.85
CA ARG A 388 -3.15 -21.07 -3.27
C ARG A 388 -4.60 -21.45 -3.54
N VAL A 389 -5.34 -20.58 -4.19
CA VAL A 389 -6.70 -20.84 -4.66
C VAL A 389 -6.66 -20.97 -6.17
N THR A 390 -7.24 -22.02 -6.71
CA THR A 390 -7.22 -22.32 -8.15
C THR A 390 -8.61 -22.76 -8.62
N TYR A 391 -9.04 -22.23 -9.74
CA TYR A 391 -10.23 -22.69 -10.42
C TYR A 391 -9.95 -24.06 -11.04
N ALA A 392 -10.58 -25.10 -10.51
CA ALA A 392 -10.38 -26.50 -10.92
C ALA A 392 -11.70 -27.28 -10.74
N PRO A 393 -12.69 -27.11 -11.64
CA PRO A 393 -13.98 -27.78 -11.51
C PRO A 393 -13.85 -29.30 -11.44
N GLN A 394 -14.41 -29.90 -10.42
CA GLN A 394 -14.43 -31.35 -10.21
C GLN A 394 -15.83 -31.80 -9.77
N ASN A 395 -16.34 -32.85 -10.39
CA ASN A 395 -17.59 -33.45 -9.98
C ASN A 395 -17.36 -34.39 -8.78
N VAL A 396 -18.05 -34.11 -7.68
CA VAL A 396 -18.02 -34.92 -6.47
C VAL A 396 -19.46 -35.36 -6.17
N GLY A 397 -19.79 -36.58 -6.57
CA GLY A 397 -21.16 -37.08 -6.52
C GLY A 397 -22.08 -36.30 -7.44
N THR A 398 -23.11 -35.68 -6.87
CA THR A 398 -24.09 -34.85 -7.59
C THR A 398 -23.73 -33.35 -7.61
N SER A 399 -22.63 -32.95 -6.98
CA SER A 399 -22.21 -31.55 -6.87
C SER A 399 -20.91 -31.29 -7.62
N THR A 400 -20.74 -30.11 -8.16
CA THR A 400 -19.48 -29.67 -8.76
C THR A 400 -18.76 -28.73 -7.77
N LEU A 401 -17.52 -29.06 -7.42
CA LEU A 401 -16.60 -28.17 -6.70
C LEU A 401 -15.80 -27.41 -7.73
N TYR A 402 -15.92 -26.08 -7.72
CA TYR A 402 -15.26 -25.22 -8.70
C TYR A 402 -13.89 -24.77 -8.26
N TRP A 403 -13.63 -24.69 -6.95
CA TRP A 403 -12.42 -24.13 -6.39
C TRP A 403 -11.64 -25.13 -5.56
N ARG A 404 -10.34 -25.11 -5.76
CA ARG A 404 -9.38 -25.87 -4.97
C ARG A 404 -8.54 -24.93 -4.14
N TYR A 405 -8.38 -25.26 -2.85
CA TYR A 405 -7.60 -24.53 -1.87
C TYR A 405 -6.41 -25.39 -1.43
N ASP A 406 -5.21 -24.98 -1.82
CA ASP A 406 -3.98 -25.71 -1.49
C ASP A 406 -3.17 -24.90 -0.45
N LEU A 407 -2.96 -25.48 0.71
CA LEU A 407 -2.05 -24.94 1.70
C LEU A 407 -0.60 -25.14 1.23
N ILE A 408 0.09 -24.05 0.89
CA ILE A 408 1.48 -24.10 0.40
C ILE A 408 2.45 -24.24 1.57
N THR A 409 2.27 -23.49 2.63
CA THR A 409 3.09 -23.55 3.83
C THR A 409 2.35 -22.98 5.04
N GLN A 410 2.68 -23.49 6.22
CA GLN A 410 2.23 -22.98 7.53
C GLN A 410 3.33 -22.20 8.25
N GLN A 411 4.44 -21.90 7.59
CA GLN A 411 5.59 -21.20 8.17
C GLN A 411 5.87 -19.89 7.43
N SER A 412 4.82 -19.21 6.99
CA SER A 412 4.91 -17.95 6.28
C SER A 412 4.17 -16.89 7.08
N SER A 413 4.90 -15.94 7.63
CA SER A 413 4.31 -14.74 8.22
C SER A 413 4.22 -13.61 7.19
N ILE A 414 3.40 -12.61 7.49
CA ILE A 414 3.29 -11.37 6.70
C ILE A 414 3.25 -10.16 7.65
N LEU A 415 4.01 -9.14 7.32
CA LEU A 415 4.13 -7.96 8.17
C LEU A 415 2.94 -7.00 8.01
N SER A 416 2.49 -6.79 6.77
CA SER A 416 1.38 -5.92 6.42
C SER A 416 0.66 -6.39 5.15
N SER A 417 -0.54 -5.88 4.90
CA SER A 417 -1.31 -6.17 3.67
C SER A 417 -0.71 -5.54 2.40
N GLN A 418 0.21 -4.60 2.53
CA GLN A 418 0.82 -3.89 1.40
C GLN A 418 2.31 -4.23 1.19
N CYS A 419 2.89 -5.11 1.99
CA CYS A 419 4.30 -5.46 1.88
C CYS A 419 4.61 -6.56 0.85
N VAL A 420 3.61 -7.04 0.12
CA VAL A 420 3.76 -8.04 -0.94
C VAL A 420 3.79 -7.37 -2.30
N ILE A 421 4.73 -7.76 -3.14
CA ILE A 421 4.86 -7.30 -4.52
C ILE A 421 5.20 -8.46 -5.46
N GLU A 422 4.63 -8.43 -6.66
CA GLU A 422 4.98 -9.36 -7.73
C GLU A 422 5.99 -8.71 -8.68
N TYR A 423 7.05 -9.43 -9.03
CA TYR A 423 8.01 -9.05 -10.05
C TYR A 423 8.43 -10.27 -10.86
N ASP A 424 8.21 -10.23 -12.18
CA ASP A 424 8.51 -11.29 -13.13
C ASP A 424 7.94 -12.68 -12.75
N GLY A 425 6.71 -12.70 -12.20
CA GLY A 425 6.01 -13.93 -11.81
C GLY A 425 6.43 -14.48 -10.45
N ILE A 426 7.36 -13.85 -9.76
CA ILE A 426 7.81 -14.18 -8.42
C ILE A 426 7.19 -13.19 -7.43
N PHE A 427 6.67 -13.69 -6.32
CA PHE A 427 6.13 -12.86 -5.26
C PHE A 427 7.15 -12.68 -4.16
N TYR A 428 7.33 -11.44 -3.72
CA TYR A 428 8.29 -11.04 -2.70
C TYR A 428 7.56 -10.33 -1.57
N TRP A 429 7.88 -10.65 -0.31
CA TRP A 429 7.27 -9.99 0.84
C TRP A 429 8.16 -10.01 2.07
N VAL A 430 7.77 -9.20 3.05
CA VAL A 430 8.37 -9.17 4.37
C VAL A 430 7.49 -9.92 5.36
N GLY A 431 8.06 -10.90 6.03
CA GLY A 431 7.48 -11.55 7.19
C GLY A 431 7.76 -10.79 8.47
N THR A 432 7.42 -11.36 9.61
CA THR A 432 7.69 -10.76 10.92
C THR A 432 9.18 -10.81 11.29
N ASP A 433 9.93 -11.73 10.71
CA ASP A 433 11.31 -12.05 11.08
C ASP A 433 12.24 -12.28 9.88
N ARG A 434 11.76 -12.22 8.65
CA ARG A 434 12.57 -12.49 7.45
C ARG A 434 11.95 -11.95 6.17
N PHE A 435 12.75 -11.83 5.12
CA PHE A 435 12.30 -11.55 3.77
C PHE A 435 12.06 -12.86 3.02
N LEU A 436 10.92 -12.97 2.37
CA LEU A 436 10.46 -14.20 1.75
C LEU A 436 10.13 -13.99 0.27
N MET A 437 10.24 -15.05 -0.52
CA MET A 437 9.79 -15.07 -1.91
C MET A 437 9.07 -16.39 -2.23
N TYR A 438 8.22 -16.34 -3.25
CA TYR A 438 7.52 -17.50 -3.79
C TYR A 438 7.68 -17.56 -5.31
N ASN A 439 8.33 -18.60 -5.79
CA ASN A 439 8.52 -18.93 -7.20
C ASN A 439 7.96 -20.33 -7.55
N GLY A 440 6.98 -20.79 -6.81
CA GLY A 440 6.48 -22.16 -6.78
C GLY A 440 6.75 -22.83 -5.43
N VAL A 441 7.78 -22.39 -4.71
CA VAL A 441 8.14 -22.78 -3.35
C VAL A 441 8.43 -21.53 -2.54
N VAL A 442 8.02 -21.52 -1.27
CA VAL A 442 8.38 -20.41 -0.35
C VAL A 442 9.82 -20.55 0.08
N GLN A 443 10.59 -19.49 -0.10
CA GLN A 443 12.03 -19.43 0.23
C GLN A 443 12.35 -18.11 0.92
N GLU A 444 13.35 -18.15 1.78
CA GLU A 444 13.94 -16.94 2.34
C GLU A 444 14.84 -16.25 1.29
N ILE A 445 14.77 -14.93 1.23
CA ILE A 445 15.70 -14.13 0.43
C ILE A 445 16.92 -13.82 1.32
N PRO A 446 18.10 -14.37 1.02
CA PRO A 446 19.28 -14.10 1.84
C PRO A 446 19.59 -12.61 1.90
N ASN A 447 19.71 -12.07 3.10
CA ASN A 447 20.09 -10.68 3.33
C ASN A 447 21.20 -10.62 4.39
N LYS A 448 22.44 -10.45 3.95
CA LYS A 448 23.61 -10.32 4.82
C LYS A 448 24.04 -8.85 5.01
N GLN A 449 23.38 -7.91 4.35
CA GLN A 449 23.82 -6.53 4.24
C GLN A 449 23.06 -5.59 5.19
N ASN A 450 21.72 -5.73 5.27
CA ASN A 450 20.88 -4.83 6.06
C ASN A 450 19.67 -5.51 6.71
N PHE A 451 19.79 -6.79 7.05
CA PHE A 451 18.76 -7.58 7.70
C PHE A 451 18.42 -7.01 9.08
N ASN A 452 19.42 -6.91 9.97
CA ASN A 452 19.22 -6.35 11.31
C ASN A 452 18.90 -4.86 11.23
N TYR A 453 19.49 -4.13 10.29
CA TYR A 453 19.15 -2.74 10.05
C TYR A 453 17.64 -2.54 9.84
N PHE A 454 16.99 -3.43 9.11
CA PHE A 454 15.54 -3.36 8.94
C PHE A 454 14.79 -3.79 10.20
N PHE A 455 15.04 -5.00 10.72
CA PHE A 455 14.22 -5.58 11.78
C PHE A 455 14.44 -4.94 13.15
N ASP A 456 15.66 -4.51 13.47
CA ASP A 456 15.97 -3.87 14.76
C ASP A 456 15.50 -2.40 14.80
N ASN A 457 15.42 -1.73 13.65
CA ASN A 457 15.01 -0.34 13.59
C ASN A 457 13.52 -0.17 13.18
N LEU A 458 12.82 -1.22 12.84
CA LEU A 458 11.40 -1.15 12.51
C LEU A 458 10.59 -0.73 13.74
N ASN A 459 9.84 0.39 13.62
CA ASN A 459 8.80 0.69 14.61
C ASN A 459 7.67 -0.33 14.50
N TYR A 460 7.77 -1.39 15.28
CA TYR A 460 6.86 -2.53 15.21
C TYR A 460 5.40 -2.16 15.54
N THR A 461 5.16 -1.10 16.30
CA THR A 461 3.80 -0.60 16.57
C THR A 461 3.12 -0.03 15.32
N GLN A 462 3.91 0.35 14.30
CA GLN A 462 3.45 0.88 13.02
C GLN A 462 3.68 -0.10 11.85
N ARG A 463 3.95 -1.36 12.13
CA ARG A 463 4.31 -2.39 11.13
C ARG A 463 3.31 -2.51 9.98
N GLN A 464 2.01 -2.25 10.24
CA GLN A 464 0.98 -2.31 9.20
C GLN A 464 1.15 -1.26 8.10
N LYS A 465 1.97 -0.23 8.33
CA LYS A 465 2.28 0.80 7.34
C LYS A 465 3.43 0.43 6.41
N VAL A 466 4.11 -0.69 6.65
CA VAL A 466 5.15 -1.21 5.75
C VAL A 466 4.49 -1.58 4.42
N TRP A 467 5.05 -1.08 3.33
CA TRP A 467 4.53 -1.33 2.01
C TRP A 467 5.65 -1.56 0.99
N ALA A 468 5.34 -2.23 -0.10
CA ALA A 468 6.29 -2.57 -1.15
C ALA A 468 5.97 -1.89 -2.47
N SER A 469 7.01 -1.60 -3.24
CA SER A 469 6.92 -1.16 -4.62
C SER A 469 8.03 -1.79 -5.45
N LYS A 470 7.92 -1.67 -6.78
CA LYS A 470 8.95 -2.15 -7.70
C LYS A 470 9.40 -1.03 -8.65
N VAL A 471 10.67 -1.09 -9.03
CA VAL A 471 11.23 -0.26 -10.11
C VAL A 471 11.83 -1.19 -11.18
N PRO A 472 11.01 -1.70 -12.12
CA PRO A 472 11.40 -2.78 -13.01
C PRO A 472 12.58 -2.44 -13.92
N ARG A 473 12.72 -1.16 -14.32
CA ARG A 473 13.85 -0.69 -15.12
C ARG A 473 15.20 -1.08 -14.51
N TRP A 474 15.28 -1.06 -13.17
CA TRP A 474 16.52 -1.34 -12.42
C TRP A 474 16.53 -2.72 -11.75
N GLY A 475 15.41 -3.45 -11.82
CA GLY A 475 15.27 -4.74 -11.13
C GLY A 475 15.17 -4.62 -9.62
N GLU A 476 14.62 -3.52 -9.13
CA GLU A 476 14.55 -3.20 -7.71
C GLU A 476 13.19 -3.52 -7.12
N ILE A 477 13.21 -4.08 -5.90
CA ILE A 477 12.06 -4.26 -5.01
C ILE A 477 12.34 -3.45 -3.77
N TRP A 478 11.42 -2.55 -3.44
CA TRP A 478 11.52 -1.61 -2.34
C TRP A 478 10.54 -1.99 -1.24
N TRP A 479 10.99 -1.98 0.01
CA TRP A 479 10.13 -2.03 1.19
C TRP A 479 10.34 -0.79 2.02
N PHE A 480 9.33 0.06 2.04
CA PHE A 480 9.29 1.27 2.84
C PHE A 480 8.83 0.93 4.25
N PHE A 481 9.49 1.49 5.24
CA PHE A 481 9.20 1.18 6.65
C PHE A 481 9.41 2.37 7.57
N PRO A 482 8.68 2.43 8.71
CA PRO A 482 8.93 3.41 9.76
C PRO A 482 10.18 3.00 10.54
N ASN A 483 11.26 3.76 10.35
CA ASN A 483 12.55 3.55 10.98
C ASN A 483 12.63 4.30 12.31
N GLY A 484 13.09 3.66 13.36
CA GLY A 484 13.27 4.20 14.71
C GLY A 484 11.91 4.50 15.38
N ASN A 485 11.72 5.72 15.84
CA ASN A 485 10.49 6.17 16.48
C ASN A 485 9.48 6.80 15.50
N SER A 486 9.73 6.73 14.20
CA SER A 486 8.84 7.31 13.20
C SER A 486 7.49 6.60 13.19
N THR A 487 6.42 7.37 13.08
CA THR A 487 5.06 6.83 12.92
C THR A 487 4.66 6.67 11.46
N GLU A 488 5.48 7.18 10.51
CA GLU A 488 5.31 7.05 9.07
C GLU A 488 6.59 6.48 8.45
N CYS A 489 6.48 5.90 7.24
CA CYS A 489 7.65 5.37 6.54
C CYS A 489 8.63 6.48 6.20
N ASN A 490 9.81 6.45 6.75
CA ASN A 490 10.87 7.44 6.57
C ASN A 490 12.16 6.86 5.98
N ASP A 491 12.18 5.56 5.75
CA ASP A 491 13.28 4.86 5.10
C ASP A 491 12.76 3.68 4.27
N ALA A 492 13.65 3.11 3.46
CA ALA A 492 13.36 1.94 2.65
C ALA A 492 14.58 1.04 2.51
N VAL A 493 14.37 -0.28 2.55
CA VAL A 493 15.36 -1.26 2.10
C VAL A 493 15.01 -1.74 0.70
N VAL A 494 16.03 -2.00 -0.10
CA VAL A 494 15.90 -2.34 -1.51
C VAL A 494 16.64 -3.64 -1.80
N TYR A 495 15.96 -4.58 -2.40
CA TYR A 495 16.56 -5.77 -2.98
C TYR A 495 16.65 -5.61 -4.50
N ASN A 496 17.87 -5.65 -5.03
CA ASN A 496 18.08 -5.67 -6.45
C ASN A 496 18.15 -7.13 -6.93
N VAL A 497 17.12 -7.56 -7.65
CA VAL A 497 16.99 -8.93 -8.13
C VAL A 497 18.07 -9.27 -9.18
N ARG A 498 18.49 -8.29 -9.98
CA ARG A 498 19.49 -8.50 -11.05
C ARG A 498 20.92 -8.56 -10.52
N GLU A 499 21.22 -7.68 -9.55
CA GLU A 499 22.53 -7.59 -8.92
C GLU A 499 22.68 -8.52 -7.70
N GLN A 500 21.56 -9.08 -7.23
CA GLN A 500 21.48 -9.95 -6.03
C GLN A 500 22.11 -9.32 -4.79
N CYS A 501 21.90 -8.02 -4.60
CA CYS A 501 22.43 -7.26 -3.47
C CYS A 501 21.34 -6.43 -2.81
N TRP A 502 21.61 -6.04 -1.57
CA TRP A 502 20.75 -5.22 -0.76
C TRP A 502 21.38 -3.86 -0.48
N TYR A 503 20.57 -2.85 -0.40
CA TYR A 503 20.93 -1.51 0.02
C TYR A 503 19.70 -0.80 0.60
N ASP A 504 19.88 0.39 1.09
CA ASP A 504 18.83 1.19 1.68
C ASP A 504 18.80 2.60 1.07
N ALA A 505 17.73 3.33 1.35
CA ALA A 505 17.60 4.71 0.88
C ALA A 505 18.37 5.73 1.74
N GLY A 506 18.93 5.33 2.88
CA GLY A 506 19.69 6.19 3.79
C GLY A 506 18.85 7.32 4.38
N GLN A 507 17.58 7.05 4.70
CA GLN A 507 16.60 8.04 5.20
C GLN A 507 16.48 9.29 4.32
N ALA A 508 16.68 9.13 3.01
CA ALA A 508 16.52 10.23 2.06
C ALA A 508 15.08 10.74 2.04
N ILE A 509 14.88 12.02 1.70
CA ILE A 509 13.53 12.60 1.56
C ILE A 509 12.68 11.81 0.57
N GLY A 510 13.31 11.27 -0.49
CA GLY A 510 12.64 10.39 -1.46
C GLY A 510 12.10 9.08 -0.90
N ALA A 511 12.52 8.65 0.28
CA ALA A 511 11.99 7.47 0.99
C ALA A 511 10.81 7.78 1.93
N ARG A 512 10.46 9.05 2.12
CA ARG A 512 9.31 9.48 2.93
C ARG A 512 8.01 9.29 2.15
N ARG A 513 7.63 8.04 1.96
CA ARG A 513 6.47 7.64 1.16
C ARG A 513 5.58 6.70 1.96
N SER A 514 4.27 6.87 1.83
CA SER A 514 3.27 6.15 2.62
C SER A 514 2.52 5.05 1.85
N ALA A 515 2.44 5.19 0.55
CA ALA A 515 1.85 4.21 -0.37
C ALA A 515 2.33 4.50 -1.78
N GLY A 516 2.17 3.53 -2.67
CA GLY A 516 2.54 3.75 -4.05
C GLY A 516 2.08 2.62 -4.96
N THR A 517 2.23 2.85 -6.25
CA THR A 517 1.87 1.88 -7.26
C THR A 517 2.80 1.99 -8.45
N PHE A 518 3.05 0.87 -9.09
CA PHE A 518 3.63 0.76 -10.41
C PHE A 518 2.80 -0.20 -11.24
N SER A 519 2.42 0.25 -12.41
CA SER A 519 1.80 -0.59 -13.44
C SER A 519 2.29 -0.16 -14.82
N GLU A 520 1.98 -0.94 -15.84
CA GLU A 520 2.32 -0.63 -17.22
C GLU A 520 1.55 0.57 -17.80
N VAL A 521 0.60 1.13 -17.04
CA VAL A 521 -0.18 2.34 -17.43
C VAL A 521 0.72 3.57 -17.48
N PHE A 522 1.59 3.71 -16.48
CA PHE A 522 2.56 4.79 -16.40
C PHE A 522 3.98 4.26 -16.51
N ARG A 523 4.81 5.00 -17.22
CA ARG A 523 6.21 4.64 -17.45
C ARG A 523 7.04 4.59 -16.15
N ARG A 524 6.60 5.31 -15.12
CA ARG A 524 7.36 5.53 -13.88
C ARG A 524 6.51 5.24 -12.66
N PRO A 525 7.13 4.84 -11.53
CA PRO A 525 6.40 4.64 -10.28
C PRO A 525 5.77 5.95 -9.78
N ILE A 526 4.57 5.85 -9.20
CA ILE A 526 3.89 6.95 -8.54
C ILE A 526 3.76 6.60 -7.07
N TRP A 527 4.35 7.43 -6.21
CA TRP A 527 4.38 7.24 -4.77
C TRP A 527 3.86 8.47 -4.04
N GLY A 528 3.03 8.26 -3.00
CA GLY A 528 2.45 9.32 -2.18
C GLY A 528 3.38 9.72 -1.03
N GLY A 529 3.68 11.01 -0.91
CA GLY A 529 4.37 11.59 0.24
C GLY A 529 3.45 11.72 1.45
N TRP A 530 4.02 11.60 2.65
CA TRP A 530 3.26 11.82 3.89
C TRP A 530 3.64 13.14 4.58
N ASP A 531 4.72 13.78 4.18
CA ASP A 531 5.11 15.11 4.61
C ASP A 531 4.72 16.16 3.54
N GLN A 532 4.52 17.37 3.97
CA GLN A 532 4.08 18.43 3.07
C GLN A 532 5.23 19.11 2.29
N ASN A 533 6.49 18.89 2.69
CA ASN A 533 7.71 19.37 2.01
C ASN A 533 7.58 20.73 1.30
N GLY A 534 6.88 21.70 1.91
CA GLY A 534 6.63 23.02 1.31
C GLY A 534 5.59 23.05 0.17
N THR A 535 4.97 21.92 -0.19
CA THR A 535 3.95 21.85 -1.25
C THR A 535 2.54 22.25 -0.77
N GLY A 536 2.35 22.40 0.53
CA GLY A 536 1.05 22.74 1.12
C GLY A 536 0.05 21.60 1.19
N GLY A 537 0.45 20.36 0.82
CA GLY A 537 -0.40 19.19 0.83
C GLY A 537 0.37 17.90 0.66
N TYR A 538 -0.35 16.77 0.62
CA TYR A 538 0.23 15.44 0.46
C TYR A 538 0.45 15.15 -1.02
N THR A 539 1.71 15.22 -1.46
CA THR A 539 2.08 15.18 -2.88
C THR A 539 2.15 13.76 -3.41
N LEU A 540 1.63 13.54 -4.62
CA LEU A 540 1.91 12.35 -5.42
C LEU A 540 3.14 12.60 -6.30
N TRP A 541 4.18 11.81 -6.07
CA TRP A 541 5.47 11.94 -6.71
C TRP A 541 5.64 10.90 -7.83
N GLN A 542 5.95 11.35 -9.03
CA GLN A 542 6.44 10.50 -10.11
C GLN A 542 7.95 10.32 -9.92
N HIS A 543 8.36 9.12 -9.53
CA HIS A 543 9.76 8.76 -9.30
C HIS A 543 10.50 8.41 -10.60
N GLU A 544 11.83 8.34 -10.53
CA GLU A 544 12.72 8.05 -11.66
C GLU A 544 12.63 9.11 -12.79
N LYS A 545 12.35 10.36 -12.44
CA LYS A 545 12.23 11.48 -13.37
C LYS A 545 13.27 12.55 -13.10
N GLY A 546 14.25 12.67 -14.00
CA GLY A 546 15.38 13.58 -13.82
C GLY A 546 16.30 13.16 -12.66
N THR A 547 16.98 14.14 -12.06
CA THR A 547 17.99 13.95 -11.01
C THR A 547 17.72 14.81 -9.77
N ASN A 548 16.69 15.64 -9.82
CA ASN A 548 16.28 16.58 -8.76
C ASN A 548 14.95 16.20 -8.15
N MET A 549 14.63 16.79 -7.02
CA MET A 549 13.28 16.92 -6.49
C MET A 549 12.64 18.17 -7.11
N VAL A 550 11.54 18.00 -7.83
CA VAL A 550 10.85 19.11 -8.51
C VAL A 550 9.41 19.21 -8.03
N TYR A 551 9.03 20.36 -7.47
CA TYR A 551 7.67 20.62 -7.02
C TYR A 551 7.31 22.09 -7.17
N THR A 552 6.09 22.37 -7.57
CA THR A 552 5.58 23.71 -7.85
C THR A 552 6.56 24.50 -8.72
N ASN A 553 7.27 25.46 -8.16
CA ASN A 553 8.29 26.26 -8.85
C ASN A 553 9.70 26.03 -8.26
N HIS A 554 9.91 24.95 -7.52
CA HIS A 554 11.18 24.63 -6.86
C HIS A 554 11.87 23.45 -7.55
N VAL A 555 13.19 23.55 -7.65
CA VAL A 555 14.07 22.51 -8.13
C VAL A 555 15.19 22.32 -7.11
N ASP A 556 15.06 21.30 -6.27
CA ASP A 556 16.01 21.03 -5.21
C ASP A 556 16.97 19.92 -5.59
N ALA A 557 18.24 20.08 -5.21
CA ALA A 557 19.22 19.02 -5.33
C ALA A 557 18.83 17.83 -4.42
N ILE A 558 19.01 16.62 -4.91
CA ILE A 558 18.91 15.41 -4.08
C ILE A 558 20.33 15.02 -3.68
N GLU A 559 20.59 15.06 -2.37
CA GLU A 559 21.83 14.53 -1.82
C GLU A 559 21.91 13.02 -2.04
N SER A 560 23.01 12.59 -2.65
CA SER A 560 23.34 11.20 -2.86
C SER A 560 24.80 10.96 -2.56
N TYR A 561 25.09 9.90 -1.83
CA TYR A 561 26.46 9.51 -1.54
C TYR A 561 26.60 8.00 -1.37
N PHE A 562 27.82 7.54 -1.47
CA PHE A 562 28.25 6.20 -1.05
C PHE A 562 29.62 6.27 -0.39
N GLU A 563 29.85 5.38 0.57
CA GLU A 563 31.10 5.25 1.30
C GLU A 563 31.63 3.83 1.13
N THR A 564 32.90 3.71 0.74
CA THR A 564 33.55 2.42 0.54
C THR A 564 33.74 1.69 1.88
N ASN A 565 33.97 0.40 1.81
CA ASN A 565 34.53 -0.32 2.95
C ASN A 565 35.97 0.15 3.25
N VAL A 566 36.58 -0.42 4.28
CA VAL A 566 37.97 -0.14 4.63
C VAL A 566 38.89 -0.56 3.47
N LEU A 567 39.75 0.35 3.03
CA LEU A 567 40.54 0.20 1.81
C LEU A 567 41.55 -0.97 1.82
N GLY A 568 41.87 -1.53 2.96
CA GLY A 568 42.84 -2.62 3.11
C GLY A 568 42.49 -3.82 2.21
N ASP A 569 41.30 -4.35 2.37
CA ASP A 569 40.80 -5.51 1.60
C ASP A 569 40.46 -5.19 0.16
N SER A 570 39.81 -4.07 -0.06
CA SER A 570 39.29 -3.66 -1.38
C SER A 570 40.40 -3.32 -2.39
N LEU A 571 41.63 -3.08 -1.92
CA LEU A 571 42.74 -2.71 -2.79
C LEU A 571 43.57 -3.92 -3.28
N GLY A 572 43.23 -5.14 -2.90
CA GLY A 572 44.03 -6.31 -3.27
C GLY A 572 45.48 -6.21 -2.77
N LEU A 573 45.73 -5.39 -1.76
CA LEU A 573 47.06 -5.21 -1.14
C LEU A 573 47.51 -6.40 -0.31
N VAL A 574 46.65 -7.40 -0.20
CA VAL A 574 46.92 -8.67 0.50
C VAL A 574 47.78 -9.56 -0.39
N GLY A 575 49.01 -9.16 -0.63
CA GLY A 575 50.05 -9.98 -1.25
C GLY A 575 51.00 -10.60 -0.23
N ALA A 576 50.74 -10.43 1.04
CA ALA A 576 51.62 -10.96 2.07
C ALA A 576 50.78 -11.48 3.23
N SER A 577 50.68 -12.79 3.34
CA SER A 577 50.20 -13.59 4.48
C SER A 577 48.85 -13.11 5.06
N GLN A 578 47.82 -13.95 4.95
CA GLN A 578 46.56 -13.84 5.66
C GLN A 578 46.76 -13.30 7.07
N GLY A 579 46.23 -12.15 7.37
CA GLY A 579 46.13 -11.60 8.72
C GLY A 579 47.01 -10.40 9.06
N ALA A 580 47.81 -9.85 8.15
CA ALA A 580 48.76 -8.78 8.49
C ALA A 580 48.51 -7.42 7.81
N GLY A 581 47.46 -7.27 7.01
CA GLY A 581 47.34 -6.13 6.07
C GLY A 581 46.41 -5.00 6.42
N GLU A 582 45.45 -5.21 7.27
CA GLU A 582 44.27 -4.34 7.34
C GLU A 582 44.46 -3.11 8.23
N ASN A 583 45.32 -3.17 9.20
CA ASN A 583 45.58 -2.09 10.15
C ASN A 583 46.89 -1.35 9.89
N LEU A 584 47.27 -1.16 8.64
CA LEU A 584 48.45 -0.41 8.27
C LEU A 584 48.14 1.08 8.07
N TRP A 585 49.07 1.95 8.44
CA TRP A 585 49.05 3.33 8.01
C TRP A 585 49.17 3.38 6.49
N THR A 586 48.16 3.87 5.85
CA THR A 586 48.12 4.05 4.39
C THR A 586 48.06 5.53 4.08
N ARG A 587 48.86 5.96 3.12
CA ARG A 587 48.86 7.33 2.61
C ARG A 587 48.33 7.32 1.19
N ILE A 588 47.32 8.13 0.94
CA ILE A 588 46.82 8.38 -0.41
C ILE A 588 47.48 9.69 -0.89
N GLU A 589 48.16 9.63 -2.03
CA GLU A 589 48.80 10.78 -2.68
C GLU A 589 47.97 11.31 -3.83
N ARG A 590 47.18 10.44 -4.46
CA ARG A 590 46.37 10.79 -5.62
C ARG A 590 45.20 9.85 -5.76
N VAL A 591 44.05 10.40 -6.15
CA VAL A 591 42.86 9.68 -6.60
C VAL A 591 42.58 10.09 -8.06
N GLU A 592 42.42 9.11 -8.94
CA GLU A 592 41.98 9.32 -10.31
C GLU A 592 40.54 8.84 -10.42
N PRO A 593 39.57 9.76 -10.36
CA PRO A 593 38.15 9.40 -10.42
C PRO A 593 37.74 9.12 -11.86
N ASP A 594 37.12 7.97 -12.08
CA ASP A 594 36.47 7.63 -13.34
C ASP A 594 34.97 7.55 -13.13
N PHE A 595 34.28 8.63 -13.44
CA PHE A 595 32.82 8.76 -13.29
C PHE A 595 32.20 9.26 -14.60
N VAL A 596 31.07 8.69 -14.94
CA VAL A 596 30.11 9.37 -15.82
C VAL A 596 29.27 10.24 -14.92
N GLN A 597 29.54 11.56 -14.89
CA GLN A 597 28.87 12.48 -13.97
C GLN A 597 28.42 13.78 -14.63
N SER A 598 27.44 14.42 -14.01
CA SER A 598 27.07 15.81 -14.21
C SER A 598 27.15 16.56 -12.89
N GLY A 599 27.60 17.81 -12.93
CA GLY A 599 27.81 18.62 -11.75
C GLY A 599 29.05 18.23 -10.94
N THR A 600 29.34 19.03 -9.93
CA THR A 600 30.45 18.83 -9.01
C THR A 600 30.13 17.80 -7.95
N MET A 601 31.06 16.92 -7.67
CA MET A 601 31.03 15.98 -6.54
C MET A 601 32.15 16.32 -5.55
N ASN A 602 32.00 15.81 -4.32
CA ASN A 602 33.02 15.92 -3.29
C ASN A 602 33.50 14.54 -2.89
N LEU A 603 34.82 14.38 -2.76
CA LEU A 603 35.45 13.25 -2.11
C LEU A 603 35.86 13.62 -0.69
N ILE A 604 35.47 12.81 0.31
CA ILE A 604 35.94 12.90 1.67
C ILE A 604 36.68 11.60 1.99
N VAL A 605 37.84 11.73 2.57
CA VAL A 605 38.62 10.60 3.07
C VAL A 605 38.42 10.50 4.58
N THR A 606 37.83 9.43 5.04
CA THR A 606 37.61 9.16 6.48
C THR A 606 38.54 8.02 6.91
N GLY A 607 39.08 8.08 8.09
CA GLY A 607 39.91 7.02 8.65
C GLY A 607 40.08 7.18 10.15
N LYS A 608 40.76 6.22 10.75
CA LYS A 608 40.98 6.14 12.21
C LYS A 608 42.46 5.99 12.53
N GLY A 609 42.82 6.28 13.75
CA GLY A 609 44.14 5.96 14.31
C GLY A 609 44.22 4.50 14.74
N TYR A 610 43.17 3.99 15.36
CA TYR A 610 43.01 2.63 15.89
C TYR A 610 41.61 2.12 15.61
N ALA A 611 41.36 0.82 15.71
CA ALA A 611 40.10 0.19 15.37
C ALA A 611 38.88 0.80 16.11
N ASP A 612 39.06 1.17 17.36
CA ASP A 612 38.01 1.75 18.23
C ASP A 612 38.10 3.29 18.35
N ASP A 613 38.94 3.92 17.53
CA ASP A 613 39.11 5.37 17.53
C ASP A 613 37.96 6.11 16.81
N VAL A 614 37.88 7.42 17.05
CA VAL A 614 36.90 8.26 16.39
C VAL A 614 37.28 8.49 14.92
N ASP A 615 36.27 8.48 14.05
CA ASP A 615 36.43 8.80 12.63
C ASP A 615 36.99 10.22 12.43
N GLN A 616 38.01 10.33 11.61
CA GLN A 616 38.68 11.60 11.28
C GLN A 616 38.48 11.89 9.78
N PRO A 617 37.42 12.64 9.41
CA PRO A 617 37.20 13.02 8.02
C PRO A 617 38.17 14.10 7.57
N SER A 618 38.55 14.06 6.29
CA SER A 618 39.29 15.14 5.64
C SER A 618 38.39 16.34 5.31
N ALA A 619 38.96 17.47 4.91
CA ALA A 619 38.23 18.47 4.16
C ALA A 619 37.73 17.87 2.82
N PRO A 620 36.59 18.35 2.29
CA PRO A 620 36.08 17.89 0.99
C PRO A 620 37.04 18.24 -0.15
N TYR A 621 37.31 17.29 -1.02
CA TYR A 621 38.03 17.49 -2.28
C TYR A 621 36.99 17.56 -3.41
N PRO A 622 36.70 18.75 -3.97
CA PRO A 622 35.75 18.88 -5.07
C PRO A 622 36.36 18.36 -6.37
N PHE A 623 35.54 17.72 -7.18
CA PHE A 623 35.90 17.29 -8.52
C PHE A 623 34.68 17.31 -9.45
N ASP A 624 34.92 17.49 -10.72
CA ASP A 624 33.92 17.63 -11.78
C ASP A 624 34.28 16.75 -13.01
N PRO A 625 33.46 16.73 -14.09
CA PRO A 625 33.73 15.90 -15.27
C PRO A 625 35.06 16.18 -15.98
N THR A 626 35.68 17.32 -15.69
CA THR A 626 36.98 17.70 -16.31
C THR A 626 38.16 17.35 -15.42
N THR A 627 37.92 16.92 -14.19
CA THR A 627 38.96 16.60 -13.21
C THR A 627 39.57 15.26 -13.50
N LEU A 628 40.82 15.26 -13.96
CA LEU A 628 41.58 14.06 -14.31
C LEU A 628 42.16 13.37 -13.08
N LYS A 629 42.48 14.12 -12.04
CA LYS A 629 43.13 13.65 -10.80
C LYS A 629 42.85 14.58 -9.64
N ILE A 630 42.86 14.02 -8.43
CA ILE A 630 42.79 14.72 -7.16
C ILE A 630 44.09 14.41 -6.42
N ASP A 631 44.99 15.38 -6.34
CA ASP A 631 46.23 15.26 -5.54
C ASP A 631 45.92 15.56 -4.08
N MET A 632 46.36 14.68 -3.15
CA MET A 632 46.11 14.79 -1.72
C MET A 632 47.25 14.21 -0.88
N LYS A 633 47.20 14.43 0.41
CA LYS A 633 48.18 13.88 1.38
C LYS A 633 47.47 13.38 2.61
N GLU A 634 46.58 12.42 2.41
CA GLU A 634 45.81 11.86 3.50
C GLU A 634 46.47 10.56 4.01
N GLN A 635 46.75 10.50 5.29
CA GLN A 635 47.40 9.35 5.92
C GLN A 635 46.64 8.93 7.19
N ARG A 636 46.04 7.78 7.16
CA ARG A 636 45.27 7.19 8.27
C ARG A 636 45.31 5.67 8.22
N ARG A 637 44.80 5.03 9.24
CA ARG A 637 44.44 3.62 9.22
C ARG A 637 42.95 3.49 8.87
N GLU A 638 42.53 2.32 8.43
CA GLU A 638 41.13 2.00 8.15
C GLU A 638 40.43 3.07 7.30
N MET A 639 41.10 3.48 6.23
CA MET A 639 40.62 4.56 5.38
C MET A 639 39.43 4.12 4.56
N ARG A 640 38.46 5.03 4.43
CA ARG A 640 37.28 4.89 3.58
C ARG A 640 37.15 6.13 2.71
N LEU A 641 36.55 5.96 1.54
CA LEU A 641 36.31 7.04 0.59
C LEU A 641 34.79 7.28 0.48
N LYS A 642 34.38 8.49 0.79
CA LYS A 642 32.99 8.93 0.65
C LYS A 642 32.85 9.89 -0.52
N PHE A 643 32.05 9.50 -1.52
CA PHE A 643 31.75 10.32 -2.68
C PHE A 643 30.33 10.89 -2.56
N ILE A 644 30.22 12.20 -2.68
CA ILE A 644 28.97 12.95 -2.41
C ILE A 644 28.60 13.80 -3.62
N SER A 645 27.36 13.65 -4.10
CA SER A 645 26.72 14.55 -5.07
C SER A 645 25.55 15.25 -4.39
N ASN A 646 25.63 16.56 -4.27
CA ASN A 646 24.58 17.39 -3.65
C ASN A 646 24.44 18.73 -4.39
N VAL A 647 24.34 18.64 -5.72
CA VAL A 647 24.17 19.83 -6.58
C VAL A 647 22.96 19.62 -7.48
N SER A 648 22.32 20.72 -7.86
CA SER A 648 21.21 20.67 -8.81
C SER A 648 21.67 20.09 -10.16
N ASN A 649 20.86 19.20 -10.73
CA ASN A 649 21.17 18.42 -11.93
C ASN A 649 22.39 17.49 -11.79
N GLY A 650 22.88 17.27 -10.57
CA GLY A 650 23.96 16.34 -10.30
C GLY A 650 23.52 14.88 -10.51
N ASP A 651 24.28 14.15 -11.31
CA ASP A 651 24.13 12.71 -11.51
C ASP A 651 25.50 12.05 -11.53
N TYR A 652 25.57 10.78 -11.21
CA TYR A 652 26.81 10.01 -11.35
C TYR A 652 26.56 8.52 -11.58
N PHE A 653 27.51 7.92 -12.28
CA PHE A 653 27.70 6.49 -12.37
C PHE A 653 29.19 6.19 -12.23
N LEU A 654 29.56 5.38 -11.26
CA LEU A 654 30.95 5.06 -10.96
C LEU A 654 31.54 4.16 -12.06
N GLY A 655 32.70 4.54 -12.57
CA GLY A 655 33.60 3.69 -13.38
C GLY A 655 34.62 2.95 -12.51
N LYS A 656 35.88 3.25 -12.70
CA LYS A 656 37.00 2.74 -11.88
C LYS A 656 37.64 3.89 -11.13
N VAL A 657 37.91 3.72 -9.86
CA VAL A 657 38.75 4.66 -9.10
C VAL A 657 40.14 4.08 -8.98
N VAL A 658 41.13 4.81 -9.46
CA VAL A 658 42.53 4.46 -9.32
C VAL A 658 43.14 5.26 -8.18
N LEU A 659 43.83 4.60 -7.29
CA LEU A 659 44.49 5.19 -6.13
C LEU A 659 45.98 5.05 -6.26
N ASN A 660 46.72 6.13 -6.10
CA ASN A 660 48.15 6.11 -5.87
C ASN A 660 48.40 6.19 -4.36
N ILE A 661 48.86 5.09 -3.80
CA ILE A 661 49.02 4.89 -2.38
C ILE A 661 50.47 4.58 -2.01
N ASP A 662 50.83 4.98 -0.83
CA ASP A 662 52.06 4.54 -0.18
C ASP A 662 51.69 3.77 1.09
N THR A 663 52.12 2.52 1.17
CA THR A 663 51.96 1.69 2.37
C THR A 663 53.16 1.89 3.26
N GLY A 664 52.95 2.37 4.43
CA GLY A 664 54.12 2.36 5.16
C GLY A 664 54.23 2.98 6.37
N ASP A 665 54.14 3.51 7.26
CA ASP A 665 55.01 3.65 8.43
C ASP A 665 54.68 2.53 9.42
N VAL A 666 55.45 1.48 9.35
CA VAL A 666 55.75 0.78 10.56
C VAL A 666 56.58 1.77 11.37
N ARG A 667 55.94 2.73 12.04
CA ARG A 667 56.61 3.39 13.16
C ARG A 667 57.02 2.26 14.07
N GLY A 668 58.30 1.92 13.94
CA GLY A 668 58.94 1.05 14.89
C GLY A 668 58.49 1.49 16.26
N THR A 669 58.27 0.56 17.12
CA THR A 669 58.08 0.73 18.56
C THR A 669 59.14 1.64 19.16
N GLY A 670 59.18 2.89 18.73
CA GLY A 670 59.93 3.95 19.36
C GLY A 670 59.11 4.37 20.54
N ASN A 671 59.52 3.95 21.67
CA ASN A 671 59.07 4.39 23.00
C ASN A 671 58.77 5.90 22.98
N PRO A 672 57.76 6.36 23.76
CA PRO A 672 57.37 7.74 23.85
C PRO A 672 58.50 8.64 24.27
#